data_6022e626abd02c25b494825c3d609d63
#
_entry.id   6022e626abd02c25b494825c3d609d63
#
_cell.length_a   1.000
_cell.length_b   1.000
_cell.length_c   1.000
_cell.angle_alpha   90.00
_cell.angle_beta   90.00
_cell.angle_gamma   90.00
#
_symmetry.space_group_name_H-M   'P 1'
#
loop_
_entity.id
_entity.type
_entity.pdbx_description
1 polymer ?
#
loop_
_entity_poly.entity_id
_entity_poly.type
_entity_poly.pdbx_seq_one_letter_code
_entity_poly.pdbx_strand_id
1 'polypeptide(L)'
;MKKRTGCLLWLLMVVVQSVCGQAIGTWKSYLAYTNTTECAEANNLVYAIADGSMFSYNKTDKEIVYYSKENGLSDNEISHIGFNESINTLLITYANGNLDLLNEQGIYNIPFLKSSVTIQDKTINSIYFHNEFAYLSTEFGIMVVNMKKREIKDTYKFDKAVLHVGIVGNKIYAATSGGLFTADTSSNLLDHNNWQKVVLDASQLNEKEIKKLAYFSGVLCFIVPGNGVFYLNSSGATVRLLADNTLKDMVHQNGLLIPYSATSLTIYTSLTDKEKVNAGIVNHVSSLKDNTVLWIAAADEGLKAIKKSNTGSYESIVSGIISNSIKRNLTAYMTFSNSKLLVTGGERWADRGFKPGTLMVYDGINWYNFDENKIAQQSGIKFSDITSVVVDPKDPAHYYASSWGEGVFEFRNNEFVNLYSLGNSSLESALPGSSERNYVRVDGLCYDSKGNLWMTSSGVKDGINVLKADGSWSKLYYEVLNNKSLIDKILITKKGYKWVNIPRETPGIFVFDDKGTLDDVSDDVSNFYNLFTDSNGKTIEVSSYYCMTEDKNGTIWMGTDKGPVICPVPDRAIENPGNLYCSNIIRPLEDGSSNGYRLLENERINAIAVDGGNRKWIGTQSSGILLVSEDGMETIAHFTTDNSPILSNNIKCLAINSATGEVFIGTDKGLVSYMGDAVEGKDDYSEIRAFPNPVRPESDDRVTITGLMERSNVKITDLN
;
A
#
# COMPACT_ATOMS: atom_id res chain seq x y z
N MET A 1 41.97 26.04 -58.38
CA MET A 1 40.65 25.45 -58.03
C MET A 1 40.88 24.20 -57.22
N LYS A 2 40.74 24.27 -55.89
CA LYS A 2 40.83 23.08 -54.99
C LYS A 2 39.44 22.81 -54.44
N LYS A 3 38.89 21.68 -54.77
CA LYS A 3 37.67 21.13 -54.16
C LYS A 3 37.99 20.63 -52.76
N ARG A 4 37.32 21.17 -51.73
CA ARG A 4 37.30 20.62 -50.39
C ARG A 4 36.13 19.67 -50.26
N THR A 5 36.42 18.39 -50.12
CA THR A 5 35.46 17.35 -49.71
C THR A 5 35.29 17.40 -48.21
N GLY A 6 34.11 17.80 -47.76
CA GLY A 6 33.74 17.73 -46.32
C GLY A 6 33.31 16.30 -45.97
N CYS A 7 34.05 15.67 -45.08
CA CYS A 7 33.66 14.44 -44.44
C CYS A 7 32.68 14.76 -43.28
N LEU A 8 31.41 14.37 -43.42
CA LEU A 8 30.42 14.42 -42.35
C LEU A 8 30.66 13.22 -41.46
N LEU A 9 31.29 13.43 -40.32
CA LEU A 9 31.33 12.44 -39.25
C LEU A 9 29.97 12.40 -38.56
N TRP A 10 29.18 11.37 -38.80
CA TRP A 10 28.03 11.01 -37.99
C TRP A 10 28.56 10.42 -36.67
N LEU A 11 28.50 11.20 -35.60
CA LEU A 11 28.71 10.70 -34.24
C LEU A 11 27.44 9.93 -33.84
N LEU A 12 27.50 8.62 -33.93
CA LEU A 12 26.50 7.74 -33.36
C LEU A 12 26.67 7.82 -31.82
N MET A 13 25.88 8.67 -31.16
CA MET A 13 25.77 8.66 -29.72
C MET A 13 24.93 7.42 -29.35
N VAL A 14 25.58 6.31 -29.10
CA VAL A 14 24.98 5.17 -28.43
C VAL A 14 24.73 5.60 -26.98
N VAL A 15 23.52 6.01 -26.68
CA VAL A 15 23.06 6.15 -25.30
C VAL A 15 23.01 4.73 -24.74
N VAL A 16 24.09 4.31 -24.11
CA VAL A 16 24.09 3.17 -23.21
C VAL A 16 23.23 3.62 -22.03
N GLN A 17 21.94 3.28 -22.06
CA GLN A 17 21.14 3.24 -20.83
C GLN A 17 21.82 2.18 -19.95
N SER A 18 22.71 2.64 -19.09
CA SER A 18 23.12 1.85 -17.94
C SER A 18 21.84 1.62 -17.14
N VAL A 19 21.31 0.39 -17.23
CA VAL A 19 20.38 -0.12 -16.24
C VAL A 19 21.19 -0.17 -14.96
N CYS A 20 21.24 0.94 -14.20
CA CYS A 20 21.74 0.93 -12.85
C CYS A 20 20.76 0.08 -12.05
N GLY A 21 21.06 -1.19 -11.86
CA GLY A 21 20.39 -2.03 -10.89
C GLY A 21 20.42 -1.33 -9.52
N GLN A 22 19.39 -1.51 -8.72
CA GLN A 22 19.34 -1.03 -7.34
C GLN A 22 20.59 -1.53 -6.58
N ALA A 23 21.27 -0.63 -5.85
CA ALA A 23 22.47 -1.02 -5.09
C ALA A 23 22.09 -1.89 -3.89
N ILE A 24 22.95 -2.86 -3.54
CA ILE A 24 22.76 -3.71 -2.36
C ILE A 24 22.61 -2.83 -1.11
N GLY A 25 21.64 -3.16 -0.25
CA GLY A 25 21.34 -2.42 0.97
C GLY A 25 20.41 -1.23 0.77
N THR A 26 19.98 -0.93 -0.46
CA THR A 26 19.07 0.18 -0.74
C THR A 26 17.61 -0.26 -0.75
N TRP A 27 16.73 0.71 -0.51
CA TRP A 27 15.28 0.55 -0.52
C TRP A 27 14.67 1.17 -1.76
N LYS A 28 13.49 0.68 -2.13
CA LYS A 28 12.64 1.28 -3.17
C LYS A 28 11.18 1.18 -2.77
N SER A 29 10.49 2.30 -2.83
CA SER A 29 9.06 2.38 -2.50
C SER A 29 8.21 2.23 -3.76
N TYR A 30 7.14 1.42 -3.66
CA TYR A 30 6.12 1.26 -4.69
C TYR A 30 4.79 1.68 -4.10
N LEU A 31 4.46 2.96 -4.21
CA LEU A 31 3.24 3.54 -3.66
C LEU A 31 2.23 3.80 -4.78
N ALA A 32 0.95 3.85 -4.42
CA ALA A 32 -0.11 4.24 -5.33
C ALA A 32 -0.12 5.75 -5.54
N TYR A 33 -0.07 6.19 -6.80
CA TYR A 33 -0.12 7.60 -7.20
C TYR A 33 -1.21 7.86 -8.23
N THR A 34 -2.26 7.03 -8.27
CA THR A 34 -3.29 7.09 -9.31
C THR A 34 -4.54 7.82 -8.88
N ASN A 35 -5.04 7.57 -7.67
CA ASN A 35 -6.31 8.11 -7.19
C ASN A 35 -6.08 9.45 -6.46
N THR A 36 -6.09 10.56 -7.18
CA THR A 36 -5.80 11.88 -6.63
C THR A 36 -6.95 12.42 -5.79
N THR A 37 -6.63 12.87 -4.56
CA THR A 37 -7.61 13.35 -3.57
C THR A 37 -7.50 14.84 -3.30
N GLU A 38 -6.28 15.41 -3.31
CA GLU A 38 -6.02 16.81 -3.04
C GLU A 38 -4.88 17.31 -3.93
N CYS A 39 -4.86 18.60 -4.26
CA CYS A 39 -3.75 19.22 -4.98
C CYS A 39 -3.46 20.63 -4.47
N ALA A 40 -2.20 21.06 -4.57
CA ALA A 40 -1.73 22.39 -4.23
C ALA A 40 -0.80 22.92 -5.32
N GLU A 41 -1.19 24.01 -5.97
CA GLU A 41 -0.32 24.72 -6.89
C GLU A 41 0.74 25.50 -6.13
N ALA A 42 2.01 25.42 -6.56
CA ALA A 42 3.16 26.03 -5.91
C ALA A 42 4.18 26.49 -6.96
N ASN A 43 4.15 27.76 -7.33
CA ASN A 43 5.05 28.31 -8.35
C ASN A 43 4.99 27.55 -9.68
N ASN A 44 6.08 26.85 -10.07
CA ASN A 44 6.15 26.04 -11.28
C ASN A 44 5.71 24.57 -11.08
N LEU A 45 5.42 24.18 -9.84
CA LEU A 45 5.02 22.83 -9.47
C LEU A 45 3.54 22.78 -9.12
N VAL A 46 2.96 21.60 -9.27
CA VAL A 46 1.68 21.24 -8.70
C VAL A 46 1.87 19.96 -7.91
N TYR A 47 1.68 20.03 -6.60
CA TYR A 47 1.70 18.86 -5.72
C TYR A 47 0.34 18.23 -5.71
N ALA A 48 0.30 16.90 -5.66
CA ALA A 48 -0.95 16.14 -5.55
C ALA A 48 -0.79 15.00 -4.56
N ILE A 49 -1.81 14.82 -3.72
CA ILE A 49 -1.98 13.62 -2.89
C ILE A 49 -2.74 12.59 -3.71
N ALA A 50 -2.25 11.36 -3.74
CA ALA A 50 -2.95 10.21 -4.30
C ALA A 50 -2.79 9.01 -3.37
N ASP A 51 -3.90 8.43 -2.89
CA ASP A 51 -3.93 7.30 -1.96
C ASP A 51 -3.01 7.47 -0.73
N GLY A 52 -2.91 8.69 -0.19
CA GLY A 52 -2.04 9.02 0.94
C GLY A 52 -0.55 9.17 0.60
N SER A 53 -0.19 9.06 -0.67
CA SER A 53 1.15 9.34 -1.21
C SER A 53 1.18 10.69 -1.91
N MET A 54 2.35 11.25 -2.20
CA MET A 54 2.46 12.56 -2.85
C MET A 54 3.39 12.52 -4.04
N PHE A 55 3.01 13.23 -5.10
CA PHE A 55 3.88 13.56 -6.22
C PHE A 55 3.79 15.05 -6.57
N SER A 56 4.79 15.57 -7.26
CA SER A 56 4.72 16.88 -7.91
C SER A 56 4.81 16.74 -9.41
N TYR A 57 4.13 17.64 -10.10
CA TYR A 57 4.18 17.81 -11.54
C TYR A 57 4.77 19.18 -11.88
N ASN A 58 5.84 19.20 -12.65
CA ASN A 58 6.44 20.45 -13.15
C ASN A 58 5.69 20.94 -14.38
N LYS A 59 5.16 22.16 -14.32
CA LYS A 59 4.35 22.76 -15.41
C LYS A 59 5.14 23.04 -16.69
N THR A 60 6.47 23.20 -16.60
CA THR A 60 7.35 23.56 -17.73
C THR A 60 7.87 22.34 -18.47
N ASP A 61 8.58 21.44 -17.80
CA ASP A 61 9.24 20.27 -18.39
C ASP A 61 8.40 18.99 -18.34
N LYS A 62 7.26 19.05 -17.63
CA LYS A 62 6.31 17.93 -17.46
C LYS A 62 6.85 16.76 -16.63
N GLU A 63 7.95 16.97 -15.91
CA GLU A 63 8.52 15.97 -15.04
C GLU A 63 7.62 15.71 -13.84
N ILE A 64 7.56 14.42 -13.43
CA ILE A 64 6.86 13.96 -12.21
C ILE A 64 7.92 13.52 -11.21
N VAL A 65 7.87 14.08 -10.00
CA VAL A 65 8.72 13.67 -8.88
C VAL A 65 7.83 13.03 -7.80
N TYR A 66 8.19 11.83 -7.37
CA TYR A 66 7.49 11.10 -6.32
C TYR A 66 8.14 11.34 -4.97
N TYR A 67 7.32 11.43 -3.92
CA TYR A 67 7.77 11.65 -2.55
C TYR A 67 7.41 10.48 -1.66
N SER A 68 8.39 10.01 -0.89
CA SER A 68 8.27 8.89 0.07
C SER A 68 9.28 9.06 1.20
N LYS A 69 9.26 8.16 2.19
CA LYS A 69 10.29 8.11 3.23
C LYS A 69 11.71 7.88 2.67
N GLU A 70 11.83 7.20 1.56
CA GLU A 70 13.09 6.93 0.87
C GLU A 70 13.80 8.23 0.44
N ASN A 71 13.04 9.24 0.04
CA ASN A 71 13.58 10.53 -0.43
C ASN A 71 13.25 11.71 0.49
N GLY A 72 13.03 11.44 1.77
CA GLY A 72 13.09 12.44 2.83
C GLY A 72 11.79 12.78 3.54
N LEU A 73 10.63 12.25 3.13
CA LEU A 73 9.42 12.40 3.93
C LEU A 73 9.57 11.71 5.29
N SER A 74 9.03 12.32 6.33
CA SER A 74 9.15 11.81 7.69
C SER A 74 8.15 10.72 8.03
N ASP A 75 7.08 10.58 7.22
CA ASP A 75 6.02 9.60 7.48
C ASP A 75 5.27 9.18 6.21
N ASN A 76 4.28 8.32 6.39
CA ASN A 76 3.36 7.83 5.35
C ASN A 76 1.93 8.37 5.62
N GLU A 77 0.99 8.10 4.71
CA GLU A 77 -0.42 8.48 4.84
C GLU A 77 -0.61 9.99 5.00
N ILE A 78 -0.22 10.73 3.96
CA ILE A 78 -0.42 12.16 3.89
C ILE A 78 -1.92 12.46 3.89
N SER A 79 -2.37 13.35 4.81
CA SER A 79 -3.77 13.73 4.96
C SER A 79 -4.11 15.01 4.20
N HIS A 80 -3.27 16.04 4.31
CA HIS A 80 -3.46 17.33 3.62
C HIS A 80 -2.14 17.92 3.18
N ILE A 81 -2.19 18.75 2.12
CA ILE A 81 -1.09 19.61 1.68
C ILE A 81 -1.58 21.04 1.48
N GLY A 82 -0.73 22.00 1.76
CA GLY A 82 -1.02 23.40 1.48
C GLY A 82 0.26 24.19 1.21
N PHE A 83 0.22 25.06 0.22
CA PHE A 83 1.35 25.91 -0.12
C PHE A 83 1.17 27.32 0.47
N ASN A 84 2.12 27.73 1.32
CA ASN A 84 2.17 29.07 1.87
C ASN A 84 3.02 29.96 0.98
N GLU A 85 2.37 30.81 0.20
CA GLU A 85 3.04 31.73 -0.73
C GLU A 85 3.94 32.76 -0.02
N SER A 86 3.56 33.19 1.20
CA SER A 86 4.30 34.26 1.91
C SER A 86 5.72 33.85 2.28
N ILE A 87 5.99 32.56 2.42
CA ILE A 87 7.29 32.00 2.80
C ILE A 87 7.79 30.92 1.83
N ASN A 88 7.10 30.73 0.70
CA ASN A 88 7.46 29.76 -0.34
C ASN A 88 7.69 28.34 0.20
N THR A 89 6.75 27.83 1.02
CA THR A 89 6.90 26.55 1.72
C THR A 89 5.60 25.75 1.63
N LEU A 90 5.70 24.47 1.25
CA LEU A 90 4.62 23.50 1.33
C LEU A 90 4.56 22.91 2.73
N LEU A 91 3.40 22.93 3.35
CA LEU A 91 3.08 22.16 4.55
C LEU A 91 2.45 20.84 4.15
N ILE A 92 2.96 19.75 4.70
CA ILE A 92 2.47 18.38 4.53
C ILE A 92 2.03 17.90 5.90
N THR A 93 0.80 17.41 6.01
CA THR A 93 0.27 16.82 7.24
C THR A 93 0.02 15.34 7.03
N TYR A 94 0.15 14.55 8.09
CA TYR A 94 -0.03 13.11 8.06
C TYR A 94 -1.18 12.67 8.97
N ALA A 95 -1.80 11.54 8.65
CA ALA A 95 -2.92 10.97 9.42
C ALA A 95 -2.61 10.74 10.91
N ASN A 96 -1.34 10.52 11.25
CA ASN A 96 -0.89 10.36 12.65
C ASN A 96 -0.54 11.68 13.36
N GLY A 97 -0.80 12.83 12.71
CA GLY A 97 -0.52 14.17 13.25
C GLY A 97 0.92 14.64 13.07
N ASN A 98 1.77 13.90 12.37
CA ASN A 98 3.10 14.40 11.99
C ASN A 98 2.98 15.53 10.97
N LEU A 99 4.00 16.40 10.89
CA LEU A 99 4.05 17.52 9.94
C LEU A 99 5.42 17.59 9.30
N ASP A 100 5.46 17.87 7.98
CA ASP A 100 6.67 18.24 7.27
C ASP A 100 6.51 19.59 6.57
N LEU A 101 7.60 20.36 6.52
CA LEU A 101 7.73 21.59 5.73
C LEU A 101 8.70 21.33 4.60
N LEU A 102 8.23 21.43 3.36
CA LEU A 102 9.03 21.24 2.15
C LEU A 102 9.28 22.60 1.46
N ASN A 103 10.54 22.94 1.25
CA ASN A 103 10.96 24.10 0.45
C ASN A 103 12.25 23.78 -0.34
N GLU A 104 12.83 24.77 -1.00
CA GLU A 104 14.06 24.61 -1.79
C GLU A 104 15.29 24.13 -0.98
N GLN A 105 15.28 24.29 0.35
CA GLN A 105 16.36 23.87 1.23
C GLN A 105 16.21 22.42 1.70
N GLY A 106 15.05 21.80 1.47
CA GLY A 106 14.75 20.42 1.85
C GLY A 106 13.46 20.26 2.65
N ILE A 107 13.36 19.11 3.33
CA ILE A 107 12.22 18.72 4.15
C ILE A 107 12.59 18.84 5.63
N TYR A 108 11.70 19.46 6.42
CA TYR A 108 11.88 19.68 7.85
C TYR A 108 10.69 19.13 8.64
N ASN A 109 10.95 18.20 9.56
CA ASN A 109 9.94 17.56 10.36
C ASN A 109 9.56 18.35 11.62
N ILE A 110 8.26 18.37 11.95
CA ILE A 110 7.70 18.90 13.20
C ILE A 110 6.83 17.79 13.83
N PRO A 111 7.43 16.89 14.67
CA PRO A 111 6.73 15.71 15.17
C PRO A 111 5.89 15.95 16.44
N PHE A 112 5.67 17.20 16.83
CA PHE A 112 5.06 17.58 18.11
C PHE A 112 3.71 16.87 18.37
N LEU A 113 2.77 16.96 17.44
CA LEU A 113 1.45 16.37 17.60
C LEU A 113 1.53 14.83 17.54
N LYS A 114 2.32 14.27 16.62
CA LYS A 114 2.59 12.82 16.57
C LYS A 114 3.09 12.27 17.90
N SER A 115 4.02 12.96 18.53
CA SER A 115 4.67 12.54 19.77
C SER A 115 3.84 12.80 21.04
N SER A 116 2.74 13.55 20.94
CA SER A 116 1.89 13.86 22.09
C SER A 116 1.19 12.61 22.60
N VAL A 117 1.33 12.34 23.91
CA VAL A 117 0.64 11.24 24.61
C VAL A 117 -0.70 11.67 25.21
N THR A 118 -0.95 12.98 25.29
CA THR A 118 -2.16 13.56 25.88
C THR A 118 -3.26 13.80 24.86
N ILE A 119 -2.92 13.91 23.58
CA ILE A 119 -3.87 14.09 22.48
C ILE A 119 -4.09 12.73 21.83
N GLN A 120 -5.29 12.19 22.01
CA GLN A 120 -5.64 10.85 21.48
C GLN A 120 -5.97 10.92 19.97
N ASP A 121 -6.89 11.80 19.59
CA ASP A 121 -7.24 12.03 18.21
C ASP A 121 -6.35 13.13 17.61
N LYS A 122 -5.54 12.76 16.65
CA LYS A 122 -4.54 13.62 16.00
C LYS A 122 -4.98 14.08 14.61
N THR A 123 -6.23 13.86 14.26
CA THR A 123 -6.79 14.23 12.95
C THR A 123 -6.69 15.72 12.72
N ILE A 124 -6.13 16.08 11.57
CA ILE A 124 -6.11 17.45 11.05
C ILE A 124 -7.17 17.53 9.96
N ASN A 125 -8.14 18.43 10.12
CA ASN A 125 -9.30 18.57 9.23
C ASN A 125 -9.04 19.52 8.07
N SER A 126 -8.20 20.54 8.28
CA SER A 126 -7.83 21.50 7.24
C SER A 126 -6.65 22.38 7.64
N ILE A 127 -6.09 23.05 6.64
CA ILE A 127 -5.00 24.02 6.77
C ILE A 127 -5.52 25.39 6.33
N TYR A 128 -5.22 26.43 7.12
CA TYR A 128 -5.44 27.83 6.77
C TYR A 128 -4.14 28.64 7.00
N PHE A 129 -3.70 29.41 6.02
CA PHE A 129 -2.49 30.23 6.15
C PHE A 129 -2.83 31.69 6.41
N HIS A 130 -2.08 32.30 7.34
CA HIS A 130 -2.08 33.73 7.56
C HIS A 130 -0.64 34.18 7.83
N ASN A 131 -0.06 34.92 6.89
CA ASN A 131 1.37 35.26 6.89
C ASN A 131 2.26 33.99 6.99
N GLU A 132 3.24 33.97 7.91
CA GLU A 132 4.10 32.80 8.17
C GLU A 132 3.47 31.71 9.03
N PHE A 133 2.20 31.85 9.45
CA PHE A 133 1.53 30.90 10.32
C PHE A 133 0.59 29.98 9.54
N ALA A 134 0.59 28.73 9.93
CA ALA A 134 -0.45 27.76 9.56
C ALA A 134 -1.36 27.50 10.76
N TYR A 135 -2.66 27.65 10.56
CA TYR A 135 -3.70 27.30 11.50
C TYR A 135 -4.28 25.95 11.09
N LEU A 136 -4.01 24.94 11.90
CA LEU A 136 -4.47 23.57 11.67
C LEU A 136 -5.77 23.37 12.45
N SER A 137 -6.84 23.11 11.74
CA SER A 137 -8.12 22.72 12.33
C SER A 137 -8.09 21.27 12.70
N THR A 138 -8.44 20.93 13.95
CA THR A 138 -8.30 19.56 14.50
C THR A 138 -9.55 19.15 15.27
N GLU A 139 -9.62 17.85 15.64
CA GLU A 139 -10.71 17.32 16.47
C GLU A 139 -10.72 17.91 17.89
N PHE A 140 -9.61 18.49 18.36
CA PHE A 140 -9.49 19.09 19.69
C PHE A 140 -9.42 20.62 19.68
N GLY A 141 -9.47 21.27 18.50
CA GLY A 141 -9.41 22.72 18.39
C GLY A 141 -8.54 23.22 17.24
N ILE A 142 -7.75 24.27 17.50
CA ILE A 142 -6.92 24.94 16.49
C ILE A 142 -5.47 24.90 16.97
N MET A 143 -4.59 24.28 16.21
CA MET A 143 -3.14 24.31 16.46
C MET A 143 -2.47 25.30 15.53
N VAL A 144 -1.69 26.23 16.06
CA VAL A 144 -1.00 27.28 15.30
C VAL A 144 0.47 26.92 15.16
N VAL A 145 0.92 26.75 13.93
CA VAL A 145 2.32 26.45 13.59
C VAL A 145 2.99 27.71 13.07
N ASN A 146 4.10 28.11 13.68
CA ASN A 146 5.00 29.08 13.07
C ASN A 146 5.92 28.33 12.09
N MET A 147 5.59 28.39 10.80
CA MET A 147 6.31 27.65 9.77
C MET A 147 7.74 28.17 9.56
N LYS A 148 7.97 29.48 9.75
CA LYS A 148 9.29 30.09 9.63
C LYS A 148 10.22 29.67 10.76
N LYS A 149 9.71 29.59 12.01
CA LYS A 149 10.47 29.13 13.17
C LYS A 149 10.43 27.60 13.34
N ARG A 150 9.54 26.91 12.62
CA ARG A 150 9.38 25.44 12.68
C ARG A 150 8.95 24.95 14.07
N GLU A 151 8.02 25.65 14.68
CA GLU A 151 7.53 25.37 16.04
C GLU A 151 6.02 25.51 16.15
N ILE A 152 5.41 24.82 17.12
CA ILE A 152 4.03 25.08 17.51
C ILE A 152 4.02 26.35 18.36
N LYS A 153 3.23 27.34 17.93
CA LYS A 153 3.09 28.60 18.64
C LYS A 153 2.05 28.52 19.75
N ASP A 154 0.82 28.07 19.40
CA ASP A 154 -0.35 28.06 20.29
C ASP A 154 -1.24 26.87 19.97
N THR A 155 -2.10 26.49 20.94
CA THR A 155 -3.18 25.51 20.72
C THR A 155 -4.44 26.01 21.41
N TYR A 156 -5.44 26.42 20.63
CA TYR A 156 -6.74 26.88 21.12
C TYR A 156 -7.67 25.68 21.21
N LYS A 157 -8.05 25.28 22.43
CA LYS A 157 -8.87 24.10 22.67
C LYS A 157 -10.33 24.39 22.48
N PHE A 158 -11.04 23.45 21.84
CA PHE A 158 -12.48 23.44 21.68
C PHE A 158 -13.03 22.10 22.18
N ASP A 159 -14.28 22.09 22.60
CA ASP A 159 -15.04 20.89 22.99
C ASP A 159 -15.69 20.18 21.78
N LYS A 160 -15.46 20.70 20.59
CA LYS A 160 -15.98 20.21 19.31
C LYS A 160 -14.88 20.26 18.26
N ALA A 161 -15.00 19.38 17.26
CA ALA A 161 -14.13 19.41 16.11
C ALA A 161 -14.19 20.79 15.42
N VAL A 162 -13.03 21.37 15.19
CA VAL A 162 -12.85 22.53 14.32
C VAL A 162 -12.56 22.02 12.91
N LEU A 163 -13.35 22.45 11.94
CA LEU A 163 -13.27 21.98 10.56
C LEU A 163 -12.52 22.95 9.66
N HIS A 164 -12.62 24.26 9.94
CA HIS A 164 -11.85 25.27 9.23
C HIS A 164 -11.70 26.55 10.06
N VAL A 165 -10.63 27.30 9.78
CA VAL A 165 -10.33 28.60 10.37
C VAL A 165 -10.32 29.66 9.29
N GLY A 166 -10.69 30.90 9.63
CA GLY A 166 -10.53 32.08 8.79
C GLY A 166 -10.26 33.32 9.63
N ILE A 167 -9.40 34.21 9.15
CA ILE A 167 -9.11 35.49 9.80
C ILE A 167 -9.59 36.64 8.88
N VAL A 168 -10.40 37.53 9.44
CA VAL A 168 -10.97 38.69 8.74
C VAL A 168 -10.80 39.92 9.60
N GLY A 169 -9.96 40.85 9.16
CA GLY A 169 -9.60 42.04 9.95
C GLY A 169 -8.98 41.63 11.29
N ASN A 170 -9.60 42.06 12.40
CA ASN A 170 -9.15 41.74 13.76
C ASN A 170 -9.92 40.54 14.37
N LYS A 171 -10.69 39.79 13.59
CA LYS A 171 -11.42 38.63 14.09
C LYS A 171 -10.92 37.32 13.49
N ILE A 172 -10.81 36.31 14.33
CA ILE A 172 -10.63 34.94 13.96
C ILE A 172 -11.97 34.19 14.04
N TYR A 173 -12.26 33.36 13.06
CA TYR A 173 -13.45 32.54 12.98
C TYR A 173 -13.09 31.07 12.98
N ALA A 174 -13.83 30.26 13.74
CA ALA A 174 -13.72 28.81 13.77
C ALA A 174 -15.04 28.19 13.30
N ALA A 175 -14.99 27.52 12.17
CA ALA A 175 -16.06 26.67 11.66
C ALA A 175 -15.97 25.32 12.37
N THR A 176 -17.06 24.88 12.98
CA THR A 176 -17.07 23.67 13.81
C THR A 176 -18.21 22.74 13.43
N SER A 177 -18.18 21.52 13.94
CA SER A 177 -19.28 20.54 13.82
C SER A 177 -20.59 21.02 14.51
N GLY A 178 -20.55 22.11 15.28
CA GLY A 178 -21.70 22.67 16.00
C GLY A 178 -21.94 24.15 15.77
N GLY A 179 -21.52 24.70 14.62
CA GLY A 179 -21.74 26.08 14.22
C GLY A 179 -20.47 26.91 14.06
N LEU A 180 -20.65 28.24 14.00
CA LEU A 180 -19.60 29.21 13.80
C LEU A 180 -19.25 29.92 15.10
N PHE A 181 -17.97 30.02 15.42
CA PHE A 181 -17.43 30.77 16.55
C PHE A 181 -16.50 31.87 16.08
N THR A 182 -16.37 32.94 16.88
CA THR A 182 -15.48 34.07 16.60
C THR A 182 -14.84 34.60 17.87
N ALA A 183 -13.64 35.13 17.75
CA ALA A 183 -12.94 35.86 18.80
C ALA A 183 -12.17 37.04 18.21
N ASP A 184 -11.81 38.02 19.03
CA ASP A 184 -10.91 39.10 18.63
C ASP A 184 -9.46 38.59 18.67
N THR A 185 -8.67 38.84 17.62
CA THR A 185 -7.28 38.37 17.55
C THR A 185 -6.37 39.01 18.59
N SER A 186 -6.78 40.13 19.17
CA SER A 186 -6.06 40.80 20.28
C SER A 186 -6.40 40.25 21.66
N SER A 187 -7.44 39.42 21.77
CA SER A 187 -7.83 38.78 23.05
C SER A 187 -6.94 37.56 23.35
N ASN A 188 -7.02 37.07 24.58
CA ASN A 188 -6.37 35.81 24.93
C ASN A 188 -7.14 34.62 24.32
N LEU A 189 -6.72 34.14 23.15
CA LEU A 189 -7.38 33.05 22.41
C LEU A 189 -7.25 31.68 23.10
N LEU A 190 -6.38 31.54 24.12
CA LEU A 190 -6.29 30.33 24.96
C LEU A 190 -7.45 30.23 25.96
N ASP A 191 -8.08 31.35 26.28
CA ASP A 191 -9.29 31.36 27.11
C ASP A 191 -10.53 31.16 26.26
N HIS A 192 -11.19 30.03 26.47
CA HIS A 192 -12.42 29.68 25.71
C HIS A 192 -13.55 30.72 25.88
N ASN A 193 -13.61 31.46 26.97
CA ASN A 193 -14.63 32.50 27.20
C ASN A 193 -14.54 33.66 26.23
N ASN A 194 -13.41 33.87 25.58
CA ASN A 194 -13.23 34.88 24.53
C ASN A 194 -13.78 34.46 23.16
N TRP A 195 -14.16 33.18 23.01
CA TRP A 195 -14.79 32.66 21.81
C TRP A 195 -16.30 32.73 21.92
N GLN A 196 -16.94 33.50 21.06
CA GLN A 196 -18.38 33.70 21.04
C GLN A 196 -19.02 32.98 19.85
N LYS A 197 -20.14 32.31 20.10
CA LYS A 197 -20.92 31.70 19.03
C LYS A 197 -21.55 32.78 18.16
N VAL A 198 -21.37 32.70 16.85
CA VAL A 198 -22.03 33.59 15.89
C VAL A 198 -23.46 33.10 15.69
N VAL A 199 -24.45 33.98 15.99
CA VAL A 199 -25.84 33.68 15.76
C VAL A 199 -26.17 33.96 14.28
N LEU A 200 -26.62 32.90 13.59
CA LEU A 200 -27.05 32.99 12.18
C LEU A 200 -28.56 33.27 12.14
N ASP A 201 -28.99 34.26 11.34
CA ASP A 201 -30.43 34.68 11.25
C ASP A 201 -31.34 33.53 10.80
N ALA A 202 -30.83 32.62 9.98
CA ALA A 202 -31.51 31.36 9.68
C ALA A 202 -31.31 30.38 10.86
N SER A 203 -32.23 30.41 11.85
CA SER A 203 -32.11 29.63 13.11
C SER A 203 -31.81 28.15 12.91
N GLN A 204 -32.27 27.54 11.81
CA GLN A 204 -31.99 26.16 11.41
C GLN A 204 -30.54 25.90 11.08
N LEU A 205 -29.67 26.91 10.93
CA LEU A 205 -28.24 26.77 10.62
C LEU A 205 -27.38 26.89 11.87
N ASN A 206 -27.86 27.39 12.99
CA ASN A 206 -27.06 27.73 14.19
C ASN A 206 -26.34 26.53 14.83
N GLU A 207 -26.92 25.35 14.73
CA GLU A 207 -26.32 24.10 15.28
C GLU A 207 -25.80 23.16 14.18
N LYS A 208 -25.78 23.63 12.93
CA LYS A 208 -25.26 22.82 11.84
C LYS A 208 -23.77 22.92 11.72
N GLU A 209 -23.19 21.85 11.22
CA GLU A 209 -21.82 21.79 10.78
C GLU A 209 -21.53 22.88 9.75
N ILE A 210 -20.46 23.64 9.97
CA ILE A 210 -19.88 24.55 9.00
C ILE A 210 -18.54 23.99 8.58
N LYS A 211 -18.45 23.56 7.31
CA LYS A 211 -17.31 22.82 6.82
C LYS A 211 -16.11 23.70 6.41
N LYS A 212 -16.37 24.84 5.80
CA LYS A 212 -15.32 25.70 5.23
C LYS A 212 -15.68 27.17 5.34
N LEU A 213 -14.68 28.02 5.47
CA LEU A 213 -14.79 29.49 5.49
C LEU A 213 -13.97 30.09 4.35
N ALA A 214 -14.42 31.22 3.82
CA ALA A 214 -13.69 32.03 2.86
C ALA A 214 -14.03 33.52 3.04
N TYR A 215 -13.04 34.39 3.03
CA TYR A 215 -13.27 35.83 2.94
C TYR A 215 -13.24 36.26 1.49
N PHE A 216 -14.40 36.55 0.91
CA PHE A 216 -14.55 36.84 -0.51
C PHE A 216 -15.40 38.08 -0.74
N SER A 217 -14.97 38.98 -1.63
CA SER A 217 -15.72 40.21 -1.98
C SER A 217 -16.18 41.02 -0.76
N GLY A 218 -15.37 41.10 0.31
CA GLY A 218 -15.65 41.90 1.49
C GLY A 218 -16.54 41.23 2.54
N VAL A 219 -16.96 39.97 2.35
CA VAL A 219 -17.84 39.25 3.27
C VAL A 219 -17.27 37.89 3.66
N LEU A 220 -17.66 37.34 4.81
CA LEU A 220 -17.33 36.01 5.24
C LEU A 220 -18.32 35.02 4.62
N CYS A 221 -17.85 34.20 3.69
CA CYS A 221 -18.61 33.11 3.09
C CYS A 221 -18.35 31.80 3.87
N PHE A 222 -19.36 30.93 3.91
CA PHE A 222 -19.22 29.60 4.54
C PHE A 222 -20.14 28.57 3.87
N ILE A 223 -19.67 27.31 3.88
CA ILE A 223 -20.43 26.17 3.35
C ILE A 223 -21.06 25.38 4.48
N VAL A 224 -22.35 25.07 4.32
CA VAL A 224 -23.11 24.18 5.20
C VAL A 224 -23.49 22.94 4.41
N PRO A 225 -22.95 21.75 4.75
CA PRO A 225 -23.22 20.52 4.03
C PRO A 225 -24.71 20.24 3.86
N GLY A 226 -25.14 19.87 2.65
CA GLY A 226 -26.51 19.61 2.30
C GLY A 226 -27.43 20.86 2.19
N ASN A 227 -26.89 22.07 2.46
CA ASN A 227 -27.67 23.33 2.41
C ASN A 227 -27.12 24.34 1.39
N GLY A 228 -25.83 24.30 1.08
CA GLY A 228 -25.18 25.19 0.12
C GLY A 228 -24.22 26.20 0.75
N VAL A 229 -23.96 27.30 0.05
CA VAL A 229 -23.06 28.38 0.47
C VAL A 229 -23.86 29.59 0.95
N PHE A 230 -23.41 30.16 2.06
CA PHE A 230 -23.99 31.37 2.69
C PHE A 230 -22.89 32.40 2.93
N TYR A 231 -23.26 33.64 3.19
CA TYR A 231 -22.33 34.68 3.68
C TYR A 231 -23.00 35.57 4.74
N LEU A 232 -22.16 36.18 5.57
CA LEU A 232 -22.59 37.25 6.49
C LEU A 232 -22.41 38.58 5.77
N ASN A 233 -23.49 39.35 5.61
CA ASN A 233 -23.43 40.70 5.05
C ASN A 233 -22.88 41.69 6.07
N SER A 234 -22.77 42.98 5.72
CA SER A 234 -22.22 44.03 6.56
C SER A 234 -23.04 44.31 7.82
N SER A 235 -24.34 43.96 7.86
CA SER A 235 -25.19 44.02 9.05
C SER A 235 -25.10 42.77 9.94
N GLY A 236 -24.34 41.72 9.53
CA GLY A 236 -24.28 40.42 10.20
C GLY A 236 -25.39 39.47 9.81
N ALA A 237 -26.28 39.86 8.90
CA ALA A 237 -27.37 38.99 8.44
C ALA A 237 -26.85 37.87 7.52
N THR A 238 -27.43 36.68 7.67
CA THR A 238 -27.07 35.49 6.87
C THR A 238 -27.81 35.49 5.53
N VAL A 239 -27.07 35.51 4.45
CA VAL A 239 -27.60 35.50 3.07
C VAL A 239 -27.12 34.21 2.36
N ARG A 240 -28.04 33.54 1.65
CA ARG A 240 -27.69 32.37 0.83
C ARG A 240 -27.11 32.81 -0.51
N LEU A 241 -25.84 32.41 -0.78
CA LEU A 241 -25.17 32.69 -2.04
C LEU A 241 -25.47 31.63 -3.11
N LEU A 242 -25.45 30.33 -2.71
CA LEU A 242 -25.69 29.21 -3.60
C LEU A 242 -26.56 28.14 -2.91
N ALA A 243 -27.65 27.78 -3.54
CA ALA A 243 -28.53 26.68 -3.12
C ALA A 243 -28.11 25.43 -3.91
N ASP A 244 -27.26 24.59 -3.32
CA ASP A 244 -26.81 23.31 -3.91
C ASP A 244 -26.50 22.35 -2.78
N ASN A 245 -27.24 21.25 -2.70
CA ASN A 245 -27.06 20.21 -1.66
C ASN A 245 -26.03 19.15 -2.03
N THR A 246 -25.46 19.21 -3.23
CA THR A 246 -24.46 18.25 -3.74
C THR A 246 -23.02 18.71 -3.54
N LEU A 247 -22.82 19.91 -2.98
CA LEU A 247 -21.50 20.47 -2.77
C LEU A 247 -20.67 19.60 -1.82
N LYS A 248 -19.46 19.30 -2.25
CA LYS A 248 -18.45 18.63 -1.43
C LYS A 248 -17.67 19.61 -0.55
N ASP A 249 -17.22 20.72 -1.16
CA ASP A 249 -16.39 21.71 -0.50
C ASP A 249 -16.33 23.02 -1.31
N MET A 250 -15.52 24.00 -0.85
CA MET A 250 -15.21 25.21 -1.60
C MET A 250 -13.77 25.64 -1.35
N VAL A 251 -13.16 26.26 -2.34
CA VAL A 251 -11.87 26.92 -2.21
C VAL A 251 -11.99 28.41 -2.49
N HIS A 252 -11.15 29.20 -1.83
CA HIS A 252 -10.96 30.62 -2.14
C HIS A 252 -9.47 30.84 -2.42
N GLN A 253 -9.16 31.06 -3.66
CA GLN A 253 -7.78 31.28 -4.13
C GLN A 253 -7.80 32.27 -5.27
N ASN A 254 -6.76 33.10 -5.33
CA ASN A 254 -6.52 34.03 -6.42
C ASN A 254 -7.75 34.93 -6.77
N GLY A 255 -8.50 35.37 -5.75
CA GLY A 255 -9.69 36.23 -5.92
C GLY A 255 -10.94 35.51 -6.45
N LEU A 256 -10.90 34.19 -6.60
CA LEU A 256 -12.06 33.37 -6.96
C LEU A 256 -12.61 32.63 -5.74
N LEU A 257 -13.94 32.53 -5.64
CA LEU A 257 -14.60 31.59 -4.74
C LEU A 257 -15.19 30.45 -5.57
N ILE A 258 -14.76 29.22 -5.29
CA ILE A 258 -15.13 28.06 -6.10
C ILE A 258 -15.75 26.96 -5.23
N PRO A 259 -17.06 27.00 -4.96
CA PRO A 259 -17.79 25.85 -4.47
C PRO A 259 -17.82 24.76 -5.54
N TYR A 260 -17.64 23.48 -5.14
CA TYR A 260 -17.63 22.36 -6.08
C TYR A 260 -18.38 21.14 -5.57
N SER A 261 -18.98 20.42 -6.50
CA SER A 261 -19.60 19.11 -6.31
C SER A 261 -18.66 17.99 -6.78
N ALA A 262 -19.17 16.77 -6.85
CA ALA A 262 -18.40 15.64 -7.38
C ALA A 262 -18.01 15.78 -8.87
N THR A 263 -18.73 16.63 -9.64
CA THR A 263 -18.58 16.71 -11.09
C THR A 263 -18.56 18.12 -11.66
N SER A 264 -18.83 19.13 -10.84
CA SER A 264 -18.94 20.51 -11.33
C SER A 264 -18.35 21.53 -10.37
N LEU A 265 -17.89 22.63 -10.94
CA LEU A 265 -17.40 23.82 -10.24
C LEU A 265 -18.41 24.97 -10.45
N THR A 266 -18.63 25.80 -9.42
CA THR A 266 -19.31 27.08 -9.57
C THR A 266 -18.30 28.18 -9.24
N ILE A 267 -17.85 28.93 -10.23
CA ILE A 267 -16.76 29.89 -10.10
C ILE A 267 -17.35 31.29 -9.95
N TYR A 268 -17.13 31.92 -8.79
CA TYR A 268 -17.53 33.28 -8.49
C TYR A 268 -16.35 34.23 -8.64
N THR A 269 -16.54 35.29 -9.43
CA THR A 269 -15.65 36.45 -9.53
C THR A 269 -16.12 37.62 -8.67
N SER A 270 -17.39 37.64 -8.32
CA SER A 270 -18.04 38.52 -7.34
C SER A 270 -19.26 37.81 -6.72
N LEU A 271 -19.93 38.41 -5.73
CA LEU A 271 -21.15 37.83 -5.12
C LEU A 271 -22.31 37.64 -6.11
N THR A 272 -22.30 38.36 -7.25
CA THR A 272 -23.36 38.32 -8.26
C THR A 272 -22.96 37.70 -9.57
N ASP A 273 -21.64 37.61 -9.84
CA ASP A 273 -21.13 37.08 -11.08
C ASP A 273 -20.55 35.68 -10.88
N LYS A 274 -21.13 34.70 -11.57
CA LYS A 274 -20.73 33.29 -11.47
C LYS A 274 -20.84 32.54 -12.78
N GLU A 275 -20.01 31.53 -12.93
CA GLU A 275 -20.03 30.59 -14.04
C GLU A 275 -20.06 29.15 -13.51
N LYS A 276 -20.89 28.27 -14.08
CA LYS A 276 -20.91 26.85 -13.76
C LYS A 276 -20.15 26.05 -14.84
N VAL A 277 -19.18 25.24 -14.40
CA VAL A 277 -18.31 24.44 -15.25
C VAL A 277 -18.48 22.96 -14.92
N ASN A 278 -18.75 22.13 -15.92
CA ASN A 278 -18.68 20.69 -15.78
C ASN A 278 -17.22 20.27 -15.96
N ALA A 279 -16.59 19.77 -14.92
CA ALA A 279 -15.16 19.43 -14.89
C ALA A 279 -14.89 17.91 -14.87
N GLY A 280 -15.93 17.08 -14.98
CA GLY A 280 -15.82 15.64 -14.74
C GLY A 280 -15.59 15.36 -13.24
N ILE A 281 -14.82 14.34 -12.91
CA ILE A 281 -14.55 14.02 -11.49
C ILE A 281 -13.76 15.14 -10.82
N VAL A 282 -14.26 15.58 -9.64
CA VAL A 282 -13.65 16.63 -8.82
C VAL A 282 -13.55 16.16 -7.37
N ASN A 283 -12.34 16.04 -6.85
CA ASN A 283 -12.07 15.84 -5.43
C ASN A 283 -11.56 17.12 -4.76
N HIS A 284 -10.68 17.86 -5.44
CA HIS A 284 -10.14 19.12 -4.94
C HIS A 284 -9.78 20.06 -6.11
N VAL A 285 -9.73 21.36 -5.84
CA VAL A 285 -9.35 22.40 -6.81
C VAL A 285 -8.29 23.30 -6.23
N SER A 286 -7.30 23.68 -7.04
CA SER A 286 -6.27 24.64 -6.68
C SER A 286 -6.03 25.64 -7.82
N SER A 287 -5.82 26.92 -7.49
CA SER A 287 -5.44 27.99 -8.43
C SER A 287 -4.66 29.06 -7.69
N LEU A 288 -3.37 29.18 -7.94
CA LEU A 288 -2.51 30.05 -7.15
C LEU A 288 -2.18 31.38 -7.85
N LYS A 289 -1.59 31.34 -9.03
CA LYS A 289 -1.02 32.51 -9.70
C LYS A 289 -1.79 32.97 -10.93
N ASP A 290 -2.49 32.09 -11.58
CA ASP A 290 -3.24 32.37 -12.79
C ASP A 290 -4.68 31.94 -12.62
N ASN A 291 -5.58 32.91 -12.34
CA ASN A 291 -7.00 32.66 -12.14
C ASN A 291 -7.71 32.13 -13.40
N THR A 292 -7.02 32.04 -14.53
CA THR A 292 -7.53 31.40 -15.73
C THR A 292 -7.25 29.88 -15.78
N VAL A 293 -6.32 29.38 -14.95
CA VAL A 293 -5.99 27.96 -14.86
C VAL A 293 -6.43 27.41 -13.51
N LEU A 294 -7.21 26.31 -13.55
CA LEU A 294 -7.65 25.56 -12.38
C LEU A 294 -7.09 24.14 -12.45
N TRP A 295 -6.35 23.76 -11.42
CA TRP A 295 -5.85 22.40 -11.23
C TRP A 295 -6.87 21.59 -10.43
N ILE A 296 -7.10 20.35 -10.82
CA ILE A 296 -8.16 19.51 -10.28
C ILE A 296 -7.58 18.13 -9.94
N ALA A 297 -7.70 17.72 -8.68
CA ALA A 297 -7.53 16.33 -8.28
C ALA A 297 -8.80 15.56 -8.66
N ALA A 298 -8.68 14.57 -9.56
CA ALA A 298 -9.81 13.95 -10.25
C ALA A 298 -9.85 12.42 -10.07
N ALA A 299 -9.61 11.96 -8.83
CA ALA A 299 -9.58 10.54 -8.47
C ALA A 299 -8.69 9.72 -9.43
N ASP A 300 -9.19 8.61 -9.95
CA ASP A 300 -8.49 7.70 -10.88
C ASP A 300 -8.23 8.30 -12.28
N GLU A 301 -8.81 9.47 -12.58
CA GLU A 301 -8.43 10.27 -13.75
C GLU A 301 -7.16 11.10 -13.49
N GLY A 302 -6.60 11.07 -12.29
CA GLY A 302 -5.35 11.71 -11.92
C GLY A 302 -5.45 13.22 -11.72
N LEU A 303 -4.33 13.95 -11.94
CA LEU A 303 -4.28 15.40 -11.84
C LEU A 303 -4.62 16.02 -13.20
N LYS A 304 -5.63 16.89 -13.24
CA LYS A 304 -6.12 17.61 -14.43
C LYS A 304 -5.89 19.10 -14.34
N ALA A 305 -5.94 19.79 -15.48
CA ALA A 305 -6.04 21.24 -15.50
C ALA A 305 -7.02 21.70 -16.58
N ILE A 306 -7.83 22.71 -16.23
CA ILE A 306 -8.69 23.43 -17.15
C ILE A 306 -8.27 24.89 -17.20
N LYS A 307 -8.42 25.54 -18.37
CA LYS A 307 -8.06 26.93 -18.56
C LYS A 307 -9.24 27.70 -19.17
N LYS A 308 -9.44 28.93 -18.71
CA LYS A 308 -10.39 29.85 -19.35
C LYS A 308 -9.85 30.31 -20.70
N SER A 309 -10.58 30.02 -21.77
CA SER A 309 -10.22 30.41 -23.13
C SER A 309 -10.50 31.89 -23.39
N ASN A 310 -9.98 32.42 -24.51
CA ASN A 310 -10.29 33.79 -24.93
C ASN A 310 -11.75 34.00 -25.28
N THR A 311 -12.51 32.92 -25.55
CA THR A 311 -13.96 32.95 -25.79
C THR A 311 -14.76 32.95 -24.50
N GLY A 312 -14.11 32.79 -23.33
CA GLY A 312 -14.72 32.81 -22.02
C GLY A 312 -15.10 31.44 -21.47
N SER A 313 -15.02 30.35 -22.25
CA SER A 313 -15.30 28.99 -21.81
C SER A 313 -14.05 28.32 -21.18
N TYR A 314 -14.25 27.37 -20.25
CA TYR A 314 -13.16 26.55 -19.72
C TYR A 314 -12.88 25.35 -20.61
N GLU A 315 -11.63 25.14 -20.94
CA GLU A 315 -11.15 24.05 -21.79
C GLU A 315 -10.07 23.22 -21.07
N SER A 316 -10.05 21.91 -21.30
CA SER A 316 -9.03 21.03 -20.74
C SER A 316 -7.66 21.33 -21.39
N ILE A 317 -6.65 21.61 -20.60
CA ILE A 317 -5.26 21.76 -21.03
C ILE A 317 -4.35 20.64 -20.55
N VAL A 318 -4.80 19.90 -19.50
CA VAL A 318 -4.19 18.66 -19.02
C VAL A 318 -5.34 17.67 -18.76
N SER A 319 -5.36 16.59 -19.52
CA SER A 319 -6.48 15.63 -19.54
C SER A 319 -6.43 14.59 -18.42
N GLY A 320 -5.30 14.46 -17.74
CA GLY A 320 -5.07 13.54 -16.64
C GLY A 320 -3.61 13.10 -16.60
N ILE A 321 -2.95 13.33 -15.47
CA ILE A 321 -1.61 12.84 -15.19
C ILE A 321 -1.79 11.58 -14.33
N ILE A 322 -1.55 10.43 -14.95
CA ILE A 322 -1.63 9.11 -14.32
C ILE A 322 -0.21 8.55 -14.23
N SER A 323 0.18 8.15 -13.03
CA SER A 323 1.49 7.57 -12.76
C SER A 323 1.56 6.10 -13.20
N ASN A 324 2.74 5.67 -13.68
CA ASN A 324 3.09 4.24 -13.78
C ASN A 324 3.42 3.69 -12.40
N SER A 325 2.41 3.37 -11.61
CA SER A 325 2.52 2.90 -10.23
C SER A 325 1.52 1.79 -9.94
N ILE A 326 1.62 1.19 -8.77
CA ILE A 326 0.57 0.30 -8.25
C ILE A 326 -0.77 1.05 -8.18
N LYS A 327 -1.86 0.32 -8.39
CA LYS A 327 -3.21 0.90 -8.36
C LYS A 327 -3.65 1.29 -6.95
N ARG A 328 -3.25 0.50 -5.94
CA ARG A 328 -3.62 0.67 -4.52
C ARG A 328 -2.52 0.21 -3.60
N ASN A 329 -2.42 0.82 -2.43
CA ASN A 329 -1.54 0.40 -1.34
C ASN A 329 -2.09 -0.83 -0.59
N LEU A 330 -2.60 -1.82 -1.32
CA LEU A 330 -3.15 -3.07 -0.79
C LEU A 330 -2.26 -4.24 -1.20
N THR A 331 -1.68 -4.91 -0.20
CA THR A 331 -0.81 -6.08 -0.40
C THR A 331 -1.25 -7.20 0.54
N ALA A 332 -1.94 -8.21 0.03
CA ALA A 332 -2.39 -9.36 0.82
C ALA A 332 -1.54 -10.60 0.53
N TYR A 333 -1.19 -10.80 -0.73
CA TYR A 333 -0.33 -11.88 -1.19
C TYR A 333 0.48 -11.41 -2.39
N MET A 334 1.67 -11.96 -2.55
CA MET A 334 2.48 -11.74 -3.74
C MET A 334 3.33 -12.95 -4.07
N THR A 335 3.67 -13.06 -5.33
CA THR A 335 4.63 -14.04 -5.85
C THR A 335 5.54 -13.39 -6.89
N PHE A 336 6.79 -13.80 -6.91
CA PHE A 336 7.73 -13.43 -7.96
C PHE A 336 8.00 -14.66 -8.83
N SER A 337 7.70 -14.58 -10.09
CA SER A 337 7.86 -15.68 -11.03
C SER A 337 8.13 -15.14 -12.44
N ASN A 338 9.04 -15.80 -13.17
CA ASN A 338 9.36 -15.45 -14.56
C ASN A 338 9.67 -13.95 -14.75
N SER A 339 10.48 -13.38 -13.88
CA SER A 339 10.90 -11.97 -13.87
C SER A 339 9.74 -10.96 -13.67
N LYS A 340 8.61 -11.41 -13.14
CA LYS A 340 7.45 -10.56 -12.80
C LYS A 340 7.09 -10.70 -11.33
N LEU A 341 6.75 -9.58 -10.71
CA LEU A 341 6.07 -9.57 -9.41
C LEU A 341 4.57 -9.45 -9.64
N LEU A 342 3.79 -10.36 -9.07
CA LEU A 342 2.35 -10.30 -9.06
C LEU A 342 1.87 -10.06 -7.62
N VAL A 343 0.99 -9.08 -7.45
CA VAL A 343 0.51 -8.64 -6.13
C VAL A 343 -1.01 -8.65 -6.11
N THR A 344 -1.61 -9.23 -5.06
CA THR A 344 -3.05 -9.19 -4.81
C THR A 344 -3.37 -8.43 -3.53
N GLY A 345 -4.55 -7.84 -3.45
CA GLY A 345 -4.98 -7.02 -2.30
C GLY A 345 -6.31 -7.44 -1.68
N GLY A 346 -6.72 -8.70 -1.90
CA GLY A 346 -7.98 -9.23 -1.36
C GLY A 346 -7.89 -9.58 0.13
N GLU A 347 -9.04 -9.82 0.71
CA GLU A 347 -9.16 -10.27 2.10
C GLU A 347 -9.87 -11.62 2.14
N ARG A 348 -9.44 -12.47 3.04
CA ARG A 348 -10.02 -13.79 3.29
C ARG A 348 -10.29 -13.94 4.79
N TRP A 349 -11.52 -14.23 5.12
CA TRP A 349 -11.94 -14.51 6.48
C TRP A 349 -13.24 -15.32 6.46
N ALA A 350 -13.84 -15.61 7.62
CA ALA A 350 -15.12 -16.31 7.66
C ALA A 350 -16.20 -15.58 6.84
N ASP A 351 -16.15 -14.25 6.85
CA ASP A 351 -16.97 -13.38 5.99
C ASP A 351 -16.17 -12.87 4.81
N ARG A 352 -16.84 -12.26 3.83
CA ARG A 352 -16.19 -11.56 2.74
C ARG A 352 -15.82 -10.15 3.16
N GLY A 353 -14.60 -9.72 2.80
CA GLY A 353 -14.13 -8.34 3.00
C GLY A 353 -14.66 -7.36 1.96
N PHE A 354 -15.12 -7.86 0.81
CA PHE A 354 -15.53 -7.06 -0.37
C PHE A 354 -14.48 -6.04 -0.79
N LYS A 355 -13.19 -6.38 -0.58
CA LYS A 355 -12.10 -5.53 -1.04
C LYS A 355 -12.14 -5.38 -2.56
N PRO A 356 -11.84 -4.19 -3.09
CA PRO A 356 -11.76 -3.98 -4.52
C PRO A 356 -10.84 -5.00 -5.18
N GLY A 357 -11.20 -5.47 -6.36
CA GLY A 357 -10.40 -6.41 -7.13
C GLY A 357 -9.03 -5.82 -7.42
N THR A 358 -8.04 -6.33 -6.73
CA THR A 358 -6.67 -5.85 -6.83
C THR A 358 -5.79 -6.99 -7.32
N LEU A 359 -5.35 -6.85 -8.57
CA LEU A 359 -4.30 -7.64 -9.18
C LEU A 359 -3.38 -6.66 -9.90
N MET A 360 -2.11 -6.63 -9.54
CA MET A 360 -1.09 -5.72 -10.05
C MET A 360 0.13 -6.53 -10.47
N VAL A 361 0.64 -6.29 -11.66
CA VAL A 361 1.80 -7.01 -12.22
C VAL A 361 2.92 -6.03 -12.55
N TYR A 362 4.10 -6.28 -12.02
CA TYR A 362 5.32 -5.51 -12.29
C TYR A 362 6.30 -6.33 -13.12
N ASP A 363 6.73 -5.81 -14.26
CA ASP A 363 7.65 -6.49 -15.18
C ASP A 363 9.14 -6.06 -15.01
N GLY A 364 9.43 -5.32 -13.93
CA GLY A 364 10.73 -4.71 -13.67
C GLY A 364 10.82 -3.25 -14.12
N ILE A 365 9.90 -2.78 -14.96
CA ILE A 365 9.84 -1.41 -15.49
C ILE A 365 8.45 -0.81 -15.28
N ASN A 366 7.41 -1.53 -15.69
CA ASN A 366 6.04 -1.04 -15.72
C ASN A 366 5.12 -1.81 -14.79
N TRP A 367 4.14 -1.10 -14.24
CA TRP A 367 3.00 -1.68 -13.53
C TRP A 367 1.82 -1.85 -14.47
N TYR A 368 1.24 -3.04 -14.51
CA TYR A 368 -0.01 -3.36 -15.17
C TYR A 368 -1.09 -3.53 -14.11
N ASN A 369 -2.07 -2.63 -14.12
CA ASN A 369 -3.19 -2.62 -13.18
C ASN A 369 -4.46 -3.06 -13.90
N PHE A 370 -5.12 -4.08 -13.38
CA PHE A 370 -6.32 -4.61 -13.99
C PHE A 370 -7.53 -3.70 -13.75
N ASP A 371 -8.34 -3.50 -14.80
CA ASP A 371 -9.59 -2.75 -14.71
C ASP A 371 -10.72 -3.67 -14.22
N GLU A 372 -11.17 -3.43 -12.98
CA GLU A 372 -12.21 -4.19 -12.31
C GLU A 372 -13.55 -4.12 -13.04
N ASN A 373 -13.89 -2.95 -13.62
CA ASN A 373 -15.15 -2.76 -14.32
C ASN A 373 -15.15 -3.53 -15.64
N LYS A 374 -14.03 -3.52 -16.38
CA LYS A 374 -13.85 -4.30 -17.60
C LYS A 374 -13.99 -5.80 -17.32
N ILE A 375 -13.31 -6.28 -16.26
CA ILE A 375 -13.39 -7.69 -15.87
C ILE A 375 -14.81 -8.05 -15.43
N ALA A 376 -15.47 -7.19 -14.63
CA ALA A 376 -16.85 -7.43 -14.21
C ALA A 376 -17.84 -7.46 -15.39
N GLN A 377 -17.65 -6.61 -16.39
CA GLN A 377 -18.46 -6.64 -17.62
C GLN A 377 -18.25 -7.93 -18.42
N GLN A 378 -17.01 -8.39 -18.54
CA GLN A 378 -16.66 -9.59 -19.30
C GLN A 378 -17.09 -10.89 -18.60
N SER A 379 -16.88 -10.96 -17.28
CA SER A 379 -17.21 -12.15 -16.47
C SER A 379 -18.68 -12.22 -16.02
N GLY A 380 -19.39 -11.08 -16.05
CA GLY A 380 -20.75 -10.96 -15.52
C GLY A 380 -20.82 -10.98 -13.99
N ILE A 381 -19.67 -10.86 -13.29
CA ILE A 381 -19.57 -10.91 -11.84
C ILE A 381 -18.56 -9.90 -11.33
N LYS A 382 -18.72 -9.43 -10.08
CA LYS A 382 -17.82 -8.44 -9.49
C LYS A 382 -16.42 -9.01 -9.28
N PHE A 383 -15.39 -8.33 -9.79
CA PHE A 383 -13.99 -8.65 -9.52
C PHE A 383 -13.63 -8.11 -8.13
N SER A 384 -13.52 -8.97 -7.12
CA SER A 384 -13.28 -8.58 -5.72
C SER A 384 -12.61 -9.69 -4.91
N ASP A 385 -12.01 -9.32 -3.77
CA ASP A 385 -11.35 -10.22 -2.80
C ASP A 385 -10.37 -11.20 -3.46
N ILE A 386 -9.42 -10.68 -4.25
CA ILE A 386 -8.39 -11.50 -4.92
C ILE A 386 -7.31 -11.88 -3.91
N THR A 387 -7.24 -13.16 -3.53
CA THR A 387 -6.48 -13.67 -2.37
C THR A 387 -5.14 -14.29 -2.71
N SER A 388 -5.02 -14.96 -3.86
CA SER A 388 -3.75 -15.49 -4.34
C SER A 388 -3.64 -15.42 -5.85
N VAL A 389 -2.43 -15.54 -6.37
CA VAL A 389 -2.13 -15.55 -7.81
C VAL A 389 -0.95 -16.47 -8.07
N VAL A 390 -0.99 -17.18 -9.19
CA VAL A 390 0.07 -18.07 -9.64
C VAL A 390 0.28 -17.94 -11.14
N VAL A 391 1.54 -17.99 -11.58
CA VAL A 391 1.93 -18.00 -12.99
C VAL A 391 2.08 -19.42 -13.48
N ASP A 392 1.59 -19.73 -14.65
CA ASP A 392 1.85 -21.03 -15.31
C ASP A 392 3.36 -21.22 -15.51
N PRO A 393 3.99 -22.25 -14.95
CA PRO A 393 5.43 -22.45 -15.07
C PRO A 393 5.90 -22.65 -16.52
N LYS A 394 5.00 -23.00 -17.45
CA LYS A 394 5.28 -23.21 -18.88
C LYS A 394 4.98 -22.00 -19.76
N ASP A 395 4.16 -21.05 -19.27
CA ASP A 395 3.74 -19.85 -20.02
C ASP A 395 3.72 -18.63 -19.10
N PRO A 396 4.80 -17.81 -19.09
CA PRO A 396 4.88 -16.63 -18.23
C PRO A 396 3.88 -15.52 -18.55
N ALA A 397 3.10 -15.66 -19.62
CA ALA A 397 2.00 -14.76 -19.97
C ALA A 397 0.64 -15.26 -19.46
N HIS A 398 0.59 -16.46 -18.87
CA HIS A 398 -0.61 -17.13 -18.41
C HIS A 398 -0.61 -17.26 -16.88
N TYR A 399 -1.66 -16.80 -16.20
CA TYR A 399 -1.78 -16.86 -14.75
C TYR A 399 -3.22 -16.93 -14.28
N TYR A 400 -3.38 -17.45 -13.07
CA TYR A 400 -4.65 -17.61 -12.40
C TYR A 400 -4.66 -16.83 -11.10
N ALA A 401 -5.80 -16.20 -10.78
CA ALA A 401 -6.01 -15.47 -9.54
C ALA A 401 -7.28 -15.94 -8.84
N SER A 402 -7.18 -16.36 -7.58
CA SER A 402 -8.30 -16.79 -6.78
C SER A 402 -9.04 -15.63 -6.12
N SER A 403 -10.34 -15.83 -5.92
CA SER A 403 -11.21 -14.89 -5.20
C SER A 403 -11.88 -15.57 -4.01
N TRP A 404 -12.02 -14.80 -2.92
CA TRP A 404 -12.75 -15.24 -1.73
C TRP A 404 -14.25 -15.05 -1.87
N GLY A 405 -14.81 -15.52 -3.00
CA GLY A 405 -16.24 -15.46 -3.26
C GLY A 405 -16.65 -15.72 -4.68
N GLU A 406 -15.77 -15.53 -5.67
CA GLU A 406 -16.15 -15.60 -7.08
C GLU A 406 -15.56 -16.83 -7.81
N GLY A 407 -14.58 -17.54 -7.20
CA GLY A 407 -13.87 -18.65 -7.83
C GLY A 407 -12.46 -18.28 -8.32
N VAL A 408 -12.08 -18.68 -9.52
CA VAL A 408 -10.73 -18.49 -10.09
C VAL A 408 -10.81 -17.77 -11.42
N PHE A 409 -10.16 -16.61 -11.50
CA PHE A 409 -10.00 -15.83 -12.72
C PHE A 409 -8.76 -16.28 -13.48
N GLU A 410 -8.89 -16.47 -14.79
CA GLU A 410 -7.82 -16.81 -15.71
C GLU A 410 -7.44 -15.57 -16.53
N PHE A 411 -6.14 -15.34 -16.67
CA PHE A 411 -5.58 -14.23 -17.44
C PHE A 411 -4.50 -14.72 -18.39
N ARG A 412 -4.42 -14.11 -19.58
CA ARG A 412 -3.35 -14.33 -20.53
C ARG A 412 -2.97 -13.02 -21.19
N ASN A 413 -1.68 -12.72 -21.29
CA ASN A 413 -1.16 -11.45 -21.82
C ASN A 413 -1.78 -10.21 -21.15
N ASN A 414 -1.98 -10.24 -19.84
CA ASN A 414 -2.65 -9.22 -19.04
C ASN A 414 -4.13 -8.95 -19.41
N GLU A 415 -4.78 -9.84 -20.12
CA GLU A 415 -6.20 -9.76 -20.45
C GLU A 415 -6.97 -10.90 -19.74
N PHE A 416 -8.20 -10.61 -19.31
CA PHE A 416 -9.11 -11.60 -18.77
C PHE A 416 -9.52 -12.62 -19.84
N VAL A 417 -9.46 -13.90 -19.50
CA VAL A 417 -9.81 -15.01 -20.40
C VAL A 417 -11.08 -15.71 -19.96
N ASN A 418 -11.11 -16.15 -18.67
CA ASN A 418 -12.20 -16.96 -18.14
C ASN A 418 -12.37 -16.79 -16.63
N LEU A 419 -13.54 -17.13 -16.13
CA LEU A 419 -13.83 -17.30 -14.72
C LEU A 419 -14.28 -18.73 -14.49
N TYR A 420 -13.51 -19.50 -13.72
CA TYR A 420 -13.90 -20.82 -13.24
C TYR A 420 -14.67 -20.67 -11.92
N SER A 421 -15.91 -21.11 -11.93
CA SER A 421 -16.85 -21.00 -10.82
C SER A 421 -17.90 -22.11 -10.93
N LEU A 422 -19.10 -21.90 -10.38
CA LEU A 422 -20.22 -22.86 -10.50
C LEU A 422 -20.56 -23.14 -11.96
N GLY A 423 -20.73 -24.43 -12.29
CA GLY A 423 -21.23 -24.89 -13.58
C GLY A 423 -20.19 -25.06 -14.69
N ASN A 424 -18.95 -24.56 -14.54
CA ASN A 424 -17.86 -24.76 -15.50
C ASN A 424 -16.57 -25.28 -14.87
N SER A 425 -16.64 -25.72 -13.61
CA SER A 425 -15.53 -26.29 -12.84
C SER A 425 -16.04 -27.26 -11.79
N SER A 426 -15.13 -27.85 -10.98
CA SER A 426 -15.49 -28.66 -9.82
C SER A 426 -15.78 -27.82 -8.57
N LEU A 427 -15.65 -26.49 -8.63
CA LEU A 427 -15.82 -25.59 -7.50
C LEU A 427 -17.27 -25.53 -7.02
N GLU A 428 -17.45 -25.44 -5.72
CA GLU A 428 -18.74 -25.39 -5.04
C GLU A 428 -18.92 -24.10 -4.25
N SER A 429 -20.15 -23.74 -3.92
CA SER A 429 -20.47 -22.59 -3.07
C SER A 429 -20.47 -22.97 -1.59
N ALA A 430 -19.89 -22.11 -0.75
CA ALA A 430 -19.98 -22.22 0.71
C ALA A 430 -21.40 -21.91 1.25
N LEU A 431 -22.29 -21.32 0.44
CA LEU A 431 -23.69 -21.03 0.77
C LEU A 431 -24.61 -21.52 -0.36
N PRO A 432 -24.87 -22.82 -0.47
CA PRO A 432 -25.77 -23.34 -1.48
C PRO A 432 -27.22 -22.83 -1.29
N GLY A 433 -27.85 -22.42 -2.39
CA GLY A 433 -29.27 -22.11 -2.48
C GLY A 433 -29.67 -20.64 -2.49
N SER A 434 -28.99 -19.70 -1.82
CA SER A 434 -29.45 -18.30 -1.76
C SER A 434 -28.53 -17.25 -2.37
N SER A 435 -27.24 -17.44 -2.30
CA SER A 435 -26.23 -16.49 -2.83
C SER A 435 -25.05 -17.24 -3.42
N GLU A 436 -25.32 -18.39 -4.04
CA GLU A 436 -24.31 -19.33 -4.51
C GLU A 436 -23.17 -18.70 -5.28
N ARG A 437 -23.47 -17.79 -6.20
CA ARG A 437 -22.49 -17.16 -7.08
C ARG A 437 -21.45 -16.31 -6.36
N ASN A 438 -21.76 -15.83 -5.14
CA ASN A 438 -20.91 -14.91 -4.40
C ASN A 438 -20.12 -15.57 -3.27
N TYR A 439 -20.17 -16.90 -3.17
CA TYR A 439 -19.54 -17.63 -2.07
C TYR A 439 -18.70 -18.82 -2.51
N VAL A 440 -18.17 -18.79 -3.73
CA VAL A 440 -17.17 -19.74 -4.23
C VAL A 440 -15.80 -19.32 -3.71
N ARG A 441 -15.43 -19.80 -2.52
CA ARG A 441 -14.26 -19.38 -1.75
C ARG A 441 -13.04 -20.19 -2.13
N VAL A 442 -12.13 -19.60 -2.90
CA VAL A 442 -10.90 -20.24 -3.37
C VAL A 442 -9.67 -19.50 -2.89
N ASP A 443 -8.65 -20.26 -2.46
CA ASP A 443 -7.30 -19.74 -2.15
C ASP A 443 -6.24 -20.80 -2.46
N GLY A 444 -4.99 -20.58 -2.05
CA GLY A 444 -3.92 -21.56 -2.04
C GLY A 444 -3.48 -22.07 -3.40
N LEU A 445 -3.59 -21.23 -4.45
CA LEU A 445 -3.18 -21.64 -5.80
C LEU A 445 -1.70 -22.02 -5.86
N CYS A 446 -1.42 -23.22 -6.34
CA CYS A 446 -0.04 -23.66 -6.62
C CYS A 446 -0.02 -24.73 -7.72
N TYR A 447 1.08 -24.75 -8.50
CA TYR A 447 1.31 -25.80 -9.50
C TYR A 447 2.15 -26.95 -8.93
N ASP A 448 1.81 -28.16 -9.32
CA ASP A 448 2.70 -29.30 -9.15
C ASP A 448 3.69 -29.43 -10.33
N SER A 449 4.65 -30.37 -10.20
CA SER A 449 5.66 -30.62 -11.25
C SER A 449 5.09 -31.22 -12.55
N LYS A 450 3.84 -31.73 -12.51
CA LYS A 450 3.14 -32.27 -13.67
C LYS A 450 2.37 -31.18 -14.45
N GLY A 451 2.23 -29.98 -13.84
CA GLY A 451 1.50 -28.85 -14.40
C GLY A 451 0.02 -28.83 -14.04
N ASN A 452 -0.39 -29.53 -12.99
CA ASN A 452 -1.73 -29.42 -12.44
C ASN A 452 -1.80 -28.24 -11.49
N LEU A 453 -2.86 -27.44 -11.58
CA LEU A 453 -3.13 -26.31 -10.69
C LEU A 453 -4.00 -26.77 -9.51
N TRP A 454 -3.39 -26.79 -8.34
CA TRP A 454 -4.02 -27.12 -7.07
C TRP A 454 -4.59 -25.87 -6.42
N MET A 455 -5.71 -26.04 -5.70
CA MET A 455 -6.35 -24.95 -4.96
C MET A 455 -7.15 -25.49 -3.76
N THR A 456 -7.32 -24.63 -2.75
CA THR A 456 -8.19 -24.90 -1.61
C THR A 456 -9.56 -24.27 -1.81
N SER A 457 -10.60 -24.96 -1.34
CA SER A 457 -11.99 -24.45 -1.32
C SER A 457 -12.54 -24.51 0.10
N SER A 458 -13.01 -23.38 0.62
CA SER A 458 -13.44 -23.26 2.00
C SER A 458 -14.95 -23.23 2.17
N GLY A 459 -15.46 -23.87 3.25
CA GLY A 459 -16.88 -23.94 3.56
C GLY A 459 -17.66 -24.92 2.68
N VAL A 460 -16.97 -25.86 2.05
CA VAL A 460 -17.54 -26.87 1.17
C VAL A 460 -17.12 -28.29 1.60
N LYS A 461 -17.76 -29.30 1.01
CA LYS A 461 -17.45 -30.70 1.31
C LYS A 461 -16.06 -31.08 0.79
N ASP A 462 -15.76 -30.77 -0.46
CA ASP A 462 -14.52 -31.14 -1.14
C ASP A 462 -13.53 -29.99 -1.06
N GLY A 463 -12.70 -30.00 0.00
CA GLY A 463 -11.81 -28.87 0.34
C GLY A 463 -10.61 -28.66 -0.59
N ILE A 464 -10.29 -29.64 -1.47
CA ILE A 464 -9.21 -29.54 -2.46
C ILE A 464 -9.79 -29.71 -3.86
N ASN A 465 -9.44 -28.81 -4.76
CA ASN A 465 -9.77 -28.87 -6.18
C ASN A 465 -8.51 -28.79 -7.02
N VAL A 466 -8.51 -29.45 -8.18
CA VAL A 466 -7.38 -29.50 -9.11
C VAL A 466 -7.86 -29.27 -10.53
N LEU A 467 -7.33 -28.24 -11.18
CA LEU A 467 -7.42 -28.10 -12.64
C LEU A 467 -6.21 -28.84 -13.23
N LYS A 468 -6.48 -29.96 -13.88
CA LYS A 468 -5.43 -30.81 -14.45
C LYS A 468 -4.80 -30.20 -15.68
N ALA A 469 -3.59 -30.61 -16.00
CA ALA A 469 -2.83 -30.10 -17.16
C ALA A 469 -3.53 -30.34 -18.51
N ASP A 470 -4.48 -31.29 -18.58
CA ASP A 470 -5.32 -31.57 -19.74
C ASP A 470 -6.59 -30.71 -19.80
N GLY A 471 -6.80 -29.81 -18.82
CA GLY A 471 -7.97 -28.93 -18.71
C GLY A 471 -9.16 -29.54 -18.00
N SER A 472 -9.12 -30.83 -17.60
CA SER A 472 -10.18 -31.45 -16.81
C SER A 472 -10.04 -31.12 -15.30
N TRP A 473 -11.14 -31.28 -14.56
CA TRP A 473 -11.18 -30.99 -13.13
C TRP A 473 -11.29 -32.26 -12.29
N SER A 474 -10.62 -32.23 -11.11
CA SER A 474 -10.81 -33.20 -10.04
C SER A 474 -11.10 -32.48 -8.72
N LYS A 475 -11.80 -33.14 -7.84
CA LYS A 475 -12.03 -32.68 -6.45
C LYS A 475 -11.76 -33.84 -5.50
N LEU A 476 -11.05 -33.50 -4.41
CA LEU A 476 -10.61 -34.49 -3.42
C LEU A 476 -11.29 -34.21 -2.09
N TYR A 477 -11.93 -35.27 -1.56
CA TYR A 477 -12.58 -35.25 -0.27
C TYR A 477 -11.66 -35.77 0.82
N TYR A 478 -11.48 -34.98 1.84
CA TYR A 478 -10.83 -35.38 3.08
C TYR A 478 -11.69 -34.90 4.26
N GLU A 479 -12.05 -35.82 5.16
CA GLU A 479 -12.96 -35.55 6.30
C GLU A 479 -12.48 -34.35 7.14
N VAL A 480 -11.17 -34.22 7.34
CA VAL A 480 -10.58 -33.14 8.12
C VAL A 480 -10.78 -31.75 7.48
N LEU A 481 -10.99 -31.68 6.18
CA LEU A 481 -11.21 -30.42 5.43
C LEU A 481 -12.70 -30.10 5.25
N ASN A 482 -13.58 -31.07 5.52
CA ASN A 482 -15.02 -30.97 5.30
C ASN A 482 -15.62 -29.76 6.04
N ASN A 483 -16.22 -28.84 5.28
CA ASN A 483 -16.87 -27.60 5.76
C ASN A 483 -16.00 -26.68 6.63
N LYS A 484 -14.68 -26.75 6.53
CA LYS A 484 -13.80 -25.79 7.20
C LYS A 484 -14.03 -24.39 6.66
N SER A 485 -14.26 -23.42 7.55
CA SER A 485 -14.56 -22.03 7.18
C SER A 485 -13.38 -21.32 6.50
N LEU A 486 -12.16 -21.78 6.78
CA LEU A 486 -10.94 -21.28 6.18
C LEU A 486 -9.92 -22.41 6.03
N ILE A 487 -9.65 -22.79 4.80
CA ILE A 487 -8.51 -23.60 4.37
C ILE A 487 -7.56 -22.63 3.64
N ASP A 488 -6.32 -22.60 4.07
CA ASP A 488 -5.34 -21.62 3.57
C ASP A 488 -4.47 -22.23 2.45
N LYS A 489 -3.24 -21.84 2.36
CA LYS A 489 -2.27 -22.18 1.31
C LYS A 489 -1.89 -23.66 1.30
N ILE A 490 -1.59 -24.15 0.10
CA ILE A 490 -0.96 -25.44 -0.13
C ILE A 490 0.53 -25.23 -0.38
N LEU A 491 1.37 -25.94 0.36
CA LEU A 491 2.80 -26.08 0.07
C LEU A 491 3.03 -27.47 -0.51
N ILE A 492 3.56 -27.57 -1.72
CA ILE A 492 3.98 -28.81 -2.34
C ILE A 492 5.48 -28.94 -2.11
N THR A 493 5.91 -29.97 -1.37
CA THR A 493 7.32 -30.21 -1.08
C THR A 493 8.07 -30.74 -2.30
N LYS A 494 9.41 -30.74 -2.26
CA LYS A 494 10.25 -31.31 -3.33
C LYS A 494 9.93 -32.76 -3.63
N LYS A 495 9.43 -33.52 -2.66
CA LYS A 495 8.94 -34.91 -2.87
C LYS A 495 7.52 -34.98 -3.44
N GLY A 496 6.80 -33.86 -3.51
CA GLY A 496 5.43 -33.83 -4.01
C GLY A 496 4.36 -33.98 -2.94
N TYR A 497 4.70 -34.08 -1.65
CA TYR A 497 3.72 -34.10 -0.56
C TYR A 497 3.08 -32.72 -0.40
N LYS A 498 1.77 -32.69 -0.12
CA LYS A 498 0.99 -31.47 0.01
C LYS A 498 0.77 -31.16 1.49
N TRP A 499 1.20 -30.00 1.91
CA TRP A 499 1.01 -29.46 3.25
C TRP A 499 -0.02 -28.35 3.19
N VAL A 500 -1.14 -28.50 3.88
CA VAL A 500 -2.28 -27.58 3.84
C VAL A 500 -2.47 -26.95 5.21
N ASN A 501 -2.46 -25.64 5.27
CA ASN A 501 -2.68 -24.91 6.51
C ASN A 501 -4.18 -24.74 6.79
N ILE A 502 -4.62 -25.09 8.01
CA ILE A 502 -5.96 -24.88 8.53
C ILE A 502 -5.84 -23.95 9.74
N PRO A 503 -6.04 -22.63 9.59
CA PRO A 503 -5.78 -21.67 10.67
C PRO A 503 -6.95 -21.48 11.63
N ARG A 504 -8.12 -22.12 11.40
CA ARG A 504 -9.34 -21.92 12.20
C ARG A 504 -10.01 -23.24 12.60
N GLU A 505 -10.97 -23.11 13.53
CA GLU A 505 -11.71 -24.17 14.22
C GLU A 505 -10.76 -25.10 14.98
N THR A 506 -10.21 -26.09 14.34
CA THR A 506 -9.13 -26.92 14.89
C THR A 506 -7.84 -26.58 14.12
N PRO A 507 -7.10 -25.54 14.54
CA PRO A 507 -5.89 -25.12 13.80
C PRO A 507 -4.89 -26.27 13.72
N GLY A 508 -4.28 -26.42 12.54
CA GLY A 508 -3.30 -27.47 12.30
C GLY A 508 -2.85 -27.53 10.86
N ILE A 509 -2.02 -28.51 10.58
CA ILE A 509 -1.48 -28.79 9.26
C ILE A 509 -1.98 -30.15 8.79
N PHE A 510 -2.66 -30.18 7.66
CA PHE A 510 -3.05 -31.39 6.98
C PHE A 510 -2.01 -31.74 5.92
N VAL A 511 -1.48 -32.96 5.97
CA VAL A 511 -0.45 -33.43 5.04
C VAL A 511 -0.96 -34.66 4.30
N PHE A 512 -0.79 -34.70 2.98
CA PHE A 512 -1.18 -35.83 2.18
C PHE A 512 -0.26 -36.10 0.98
N ASP A 513 -0.26 -37.36 0.54
CA ASP A 513 0.33 -37.84 -0.69
C ASP A 513 -0.77 -38.45 -1.55
N ASP A 514 -1.05 -37.85 -2.69
CA ASP A 514 -2.08 -38.27 -3.66
C ASP A 514 -1.67 -39.47 -4.53
N LYS A 515 -0.51 -40.07 -4.27
CA LYS A 515 0.06 -41.17 -5.08
C LYS A 515 0.05 -40.95 -6.59
N GLY A 516 -0.30 -39.71 -7.02
CA GLY A 516 -0.44 -39.31 -8.43
C GLY A 516 -1.78 -39.74 -9.05
N THR A 517 -2.79 -40.10 -8.26
CA THR A 517 -4.12 -40.56 -8.68
C THR A 517 -5.20 -39.54 -8.28
N LEU A 518 -5.34 -38.46 -9.11
CA LEU A 518 -6.19 -37.30 -8.80
C LEU A 518 -7.70 -37.60 -8.74
N ASP A 519 -8.15 -38.73 -9.26
CA ASP A 519 -9.56 -39.09 -9.32
C ASP A 519 -9.94 -40.23 -8.34
N ASP A 520 -8.97 -40.73 -7.56
CA ASP A 520 -9.18 -41.79 -6.57
C ASP A 520 -8.39 -41.45 -5.28
N VAL A 521 -9.09 -41.05 -4.24
CA VAL A 521 -8.50 -40.74 -2.92
C VAL A 521 -8.36 -41.99 -2.03
N SER A 522 -8.76 -43.18 -2.49
CA SER A 522 -8.72 -44.39 -1.67
C SER A 522 -7.34 -44.97 -1.42
N ASP A 523 -6.35 -44.62 -2.27
CA ASP A 523 -4.95 -44.97 -2.14
C ASP A 523 -4.09 -43.90 -1.51
N ASP A 524 -4.68 -42.73 -1.20
CA ASP A 524 -3.97 -41.60 -0.59
C ASP A 524 -3.50 -41.94 0.83
N VAL A 525 -2.36 -41.38 1.18
CA VAL A 525 -1.86 -41.37 2.56
C VAL A 525 -1.96 -39.97 3.13
N SER A 526 -2.67 -39.82 4.25
CA SER A 526 -2.85 -38.49 4.84
C SER A 526 -2.79 -38.52 6.36
N ASN A 527 -2.34 -37.40 6.94
CA ASN A 527 -2.26 -37.17 8.37
C ASN A 527 -2.61 -35.72 8.73
N PHE A 528 -3.22 -35.54 9.90
CA PHE A 528 -3.51 -34.20 10.42
C PHE A 528 -2.79 -33.97 11.74
N TYR A 529 -2.03 -32.83 11.78
CA TYR A 529 -1.23 -32.42 12.91
C TYR A 529 -1.78 -31.12 13.49
N ASN A 530 -2.52 -31.19 14.58
CA ASN A 530 -2.93 -30.03 15.36
C ASN A 530 -1.95 -29.69 16.49
N LEU A 531 -1.09 -30.65 16.85
CA LEU A 531 0.00 -30.50 17.81
C LEU A 531 1.27 -31.10 17.24
N PHE A 532 2.38 -30.43 17.45
CA PHE A 532 3.72 -30.96 17.15
C PHE A 532 4.47 -31.21 18.44
N THR A 533 5.41 -32.14 18.41
CA THR A 533 6.32 -32.46 19.53
C THR A 533 7.77 -32.33 19.09
N ASP A 534 8.63 -31.97 20.02
CA ASP A 534 10.09 -32.01 19.83
C ASP A 534 10.65 -33.45 19.95
N SER A 535 11.94 -33.60 19.69
CA SER A 535 12.62 -34.90 19.78
C SER A 535 12.63 -35.53 21.19
N ASN A 536 12.30 -34.74 22.22
CA ASN A 536 12.19 -35.18 23.62
C ASN A 536 10.74 -35.51 23.99
N GLY A 537 9.81 -35.42 23.06
CA GLY A 537 8.39 -35.63 23.27
C GLY A 537 7.64 -34.47 23.93
N LYS A 538 8.26 -33.30 24.05
CA LYS A 538 7.62 -32.10 24.59
C LYS A 538 6.75 -31.44 23.54
N THR A 539 5.52 -31.14 23.89
CA THR A 539 4.56 -30.44 23.01
C THR A 539 5.03 -29.01 22.72
N ILE A 540 4.95 -28.59 21.46
CA ILE A 540 5.16 -27.23 20.99
C ILE A 540 3.85 -26.47 21.13
N GLU A 541 3.83 -25.49 22.03
CA GLU A 541 2.64 -24.71 22.35
C GLU A 541 2.46 -23.58 21.32
N VAL A 542 1.59 -23.80 20.33
CA VAL A 542 1.14 -22.79 19.35
C VAL A 542 -0.37 -22.92 19.18
N SER A 543 -1.03 -21.80 18.86
CA SER A 543 -2.49 -21.76 18.71
C SER A 543 -2.92 -21.65 17.25
N SER A 544 -2.06 -21.17 16.36
CA SER A 544 -2.38 -20.97 14.94
C SER A 544 -1.14 -20.96 14.07
N TYR A 545 -1.33 -21.37 12.82
CA TYR A 545 -0.33 -21.37 11.76
C TYR A 545 -0.77 -20.38 10.67
N TYR A 546 0.16 -19.56 10.14
CA TYR A 546 -0.18 -18.47 9.20
C TYR A 546 0.54 -18.57 7.87
N CYS A 547 1.72 -19.17 7.84
CA CYS A 547 2.49 -19.39 6.61
C CYS A 547 3.39 -20.61 6.74
N MET A 548 3.81 -21.14 5.59
CA MET A 548 4.77 -22.24 5.49
C MET A 548 5.67 -22.01 4.28
N THR A 549 6.93 -22.42 4.40
CA THR A 549 7.87 -22.48 3.28
C THR A 549 8.85 -23.64 3.49
N GLU A 550 9.26 -24.30 2.41
CA GLU A 550 10.34 -25.29 2.40
C GLU A 550 11.65 -24.58 2.06
N ASP A 551 12.66 -24.78 2.87
CA ASP A 551 13.97 -24.19 2.61
C ASP A 551 14.82 -25.05 1.65
N LYS A 552 16.04 -24.60 1.34
CA LYS A 552 16.91 -25.30 0.38
C LYS A 552 17.35 -26.68 0.87
N ASN A 553 17.40 -26.88 2.19
CA ASN A 553 17.74 -28.17 2.82
C ASN A 553 16.54 -29.11 2.94
N GLY A 554 15.33 -28.69 2.55
CA GLY A 554 14.10 -29.44 2.69
C GLY A 554 13.46 -29.35 4.08
N THR A 555 13.90 -28.41 4.92
CA THR A 555 13.26 -28.11 6.20
C THR A 555 12.02 -27.23 5.96
N ILE A 556 10.87 -27.60 6.53
CA ILE A 556 9.68 -26.73 6.51
C ILE A 556 9.76 -25.77 7.69
N TRP A 557 9.64 -24.49 7.37
CA TRP A 557 9.50 -23.38 8.31
C TRP A 557 8.03 -22.98 8.37
N MET A 558 7.43 -23.00 9.55
CA MET A 558 6.03 -22.63 9.81
C MET A 558 5.99 -21.35 10.62
N GLY A 559 5.31 -20.33 10.14
CA GLY A 559 5.03 -19.12 10.90
C GLY A 559 3.81 -19.30 11.77
N THR A 560 3.95 -19.03 13.08
CA THR A 560 2.89 -19.25 14.09
C THR A 560 2.57 -17.97 14.86
N ASP A 561 1.64 -18.05 15.80
CA ASP A 561 1.35 -16.97 16.77
C ASP A 561 2.44 -16.80 17.84
N LYS A 562 3.41 -17.71 17.90
CA LYS A 562 4.52 -17.71 18.89
C LYS A 562 5.88 -17.94 18.24
N GLY A 563 6.15 -17.18 17.16
CA GLY A 563 7.39 -17.30 16.41
C GLY A 563 7.42 -18.47 15.42
N PRO A 564 8.57 -18.73 14.81
CA PRO A 564 8.70 -19.83 13.84
C PRO A 564 8.83 -21.19 14.51
N VAL A 565 8.24 -22.20 13.88
CA VAL A 565 8.43 -23.63 14.18
C VAL A 565 9.03 -24.30 12.97
N ILE A 566 10.07 -25.11 13.15
CA ILE A 566 10.77 -25.81 12.06
C ILE A 566 10.49 -27.32 12.10
N CYS A 567 10.38 -27.93 10.93
CA CYS A 567 10.22 -29.35 10.72
C CYS A 567 11.37 -29.87 9.86
N PRO A 568 12.47 -30.35 10.45
CA PRO A 568 13.70 -30.66 9.72
C PRO A 568 13.59 -31.87 8.75
N VAL A 569 12.69 -32.80 9.01
CA VAL A 569 12.47 -34.00 8.18
C VAL A 569 10.98 -34.13 7.89
N PRO A 570 10.41 -33.25 7.03
CA PRO A 570 8.97 -33.16 6.80
C PRO A 570 8.37 -34.40 6.15
N ASP A 571 9.17 -35.18 5.42
CA ASP A 571 8.72 -36.41 4.78
C ASP A 571 8.17 -37.44 5.77
N ARG A 572 8.63 -37.42 7.02
CA ARG A 572 8.10 -38.28 8.09
C ARG A 572 6.63 -38.06 8.35
N ALA A 573 6.08 -36.90 7.97
CA ALA A 573 4.65 -36.67 8.07
C ALA A 573 3.79 -37.72 7.30
N ILE A 574 4.37 -38.29 6.25
CA ILE A 574 3.74 -39.37 5.45
C ILE A 574 4.44 -40.71 5.68
N GLU A 575 5.77 -40.74 5.62
CA GLU A 575 6.53 -42.00 5.62
C GLU A 575 6.66 -42.65 7.01
N ASN A 576 6.70 -41.84 8.06
CA ASN A 576 6.83 -42.32 9.44
C ASN A 576 6.19 -41.35 10.45
N PRO A 577 4.87 -41.18 10.45
CA PRO A 577 4.17 -40.13 11.19
C PRO A 577 4.39 -40.19 12.72
N GLY A 578 4.65 -41.37 13.30
CA GLY A 578 4.97 -41.50 14.72
C GLY A 578 6.32 -40.94 15.14
N ASN A 579 7.21 -40.60 14.17
CA ASN A 579 8.53 -40.00 14.38
C ASN A 579 8.69 -38.65 13.69
N LEU A 580 7.59 -37.93 13.46
CA LEU A 580 7.64 -36.55 13.02
C LEU A 580 7.95 -35.66 14.22
N TYR A 581 9.09 -35.00 14.19
CA TYR A 581 9.50 -34.01 15.20
C TYR A 581 9.67 -32.65 14.58
N CYS A 582 9.17 -31.64 15.27
CA CYS A 582 9.39 -30.24 14.96
C CYS A 582 10.05 -29.56 16.16
N SER A 583 10.53 -28.33 16.00
CA SER A 583 11.15 -27.60 17.11
C SER A 583 10.94 -26.09 16.99
N ASN A 584 10.93 -25.40 18.13
CA ASN A 584 11.18 -23.97 18.15
C ASN A 584 12.67 -23.71 17.96
N ILE A 585 13.03 -22.52 17.50
CA ILE A 585 14.41 -22.05 17.43
C ILE A 585 14.74 -21.45 18.79
N ILE A 586 15.64 -22.10 19.53
CA ILE A 586 16.09 -21.66 20.85
C ILE A 586 17.48 -21.06 20.72
N ARG A 587 17.59 -19.78 21.01
CA ARG A 587 18.86 -19.04 21.02
C ARG A 587 19.44 -19.00 22.42
N PRO A 588 20.74 -19.27 22.61
CA PRO A 588 21.35 -19.19 23.93
C PRO A 588 21.35 -17.76 24.46
N LEU A 589 21.24 -17.60 25.78
CA LEU A 589 21.50 -16.33 26.44
C LEU A 589 23.03 -16.09 26.48
N GLU A 590 23.45 -14.86 26.20
CA GLU A 590 24.87 -14.46 26.24
C GLU A 590 25.38 -14.21 27.69
N ASP A 591 24.69 -14.75 28.70
CA ASP A 591 25.02 -14.62 30.14
C ASP A 591 25.85 -15.77 30.68
N GLY A 592 26.30 -16.70 29.83
CA GLY A 592 27.07 -17.90 30.19
C GLY A 592 26.24 -19.01 30.81
N SER A 593 24.92 -18.87 30.91
CA SER A 593 24.01 -19.94 31.37
C SER A 593 23.70 -20.93 30.20
N SER A 594 23.14 -22.09 30.55
CA SER A 594 22.58 -23.03 29.59
C SER A 594 21.15 -22.68 29.16
N ASN A 595 20.64 -21.51 29.60
CA ASN A 595 19.29 -21.06 29.26
C ASN A 595 19.26 -20.43 27.87
N GLY A 596 18.08 -20.45 27.26
CA GLY A 596 17.85 -19.85 25.95
C GLY A 596 16.47 -19.24 25.86
N TYR A 597 16.28 -18.41 24.85
CA TYR A 597 14.98 -17.80 24.52
C TYR A 597 14.52 -18.26 23.13
N ARG A 598 13.22 -18.32 22.93
CA ARG A 598 12.64 -18.65 21.62
C ARG A 598 12.72 -17.44 20.69
N LEU A 599 13.11 -17.68 19.44
CA LEU A 599 13.07 -16.65 18.42
C LEU A 599 11.63 -16.16 18.22
N LEU A 600 11.39 -14.86 18.43
CA LEU A 600 10.09 -14.19 18.22
C LEU A 600 8.93 -14.85 19.00
N GLU A 601 9.15 -15.30 20.25
CA GLU A 601 8.21 -16.08 21.06
C GLU A 601 6.81 -15.46 21.20
N ASN A 602 6.71 -14.13 21.20
CA ASN A 602 5.46 -13.40 21.37
C ASN A 602 5.00 -12.68 20.09
N GLU A 603 5.54 -13.09 18.94
CA GLU A 603 5.24 -12.46 17.66
C GLU A 603 4.50 -13.43 16.72
N ARG A 604 3.44 -12.90 16.14
CA ARG A 604 2.78 -13.56 15.03
C ARG A 604 3.61 -13.41 13.75
N ILE A 605 3.93 -14.54 13.12
CA ILE A 605 4.67 -14.57 11.86
C ILE A 605 3.68 -14.70 10.70
N ASN A 606 3.57 -13.65 9.90
CA ASN A 606 2.64 -13.60 8.77
C ASN A 606 3.24 -14.14 7.47
N ALA A 607 4.57 -14.03 7.29
CA ALA A 607 5.24 -14.48 6.07
C ALA A 607 6.68 -14.92 6.36
N ILE A 608 7.13 -15.93 5.65
CA ILE A 608 8.53 -16.38 5.64
C ILE A 608 8.93 -16.59 4.17
N ALA A 609 10.09 -16.03 3.77
CA ALA A 609 10.68 -16.25 2.46
C ALA A 609 12.14 -16.67 2.60
N VAL A 610 12.60 -17.54 1.72
CA VAL A 610 13.95 -18.09 1.71
C VAL A 610 14.74 -17.45 0.58
N ASP A 611 15.89 -16.85 0.90
CA ASP A 611 16.73 -16.21 -0.11
C ASP A 611 17.77 -17.16 -0.74
N GLY A 612 18.55 -16.65 -1.68
CA GLY A 612 19.59 -17.40 -2.37
C GLY A 612 20.65 -18.01 -1.45
N GLY A 613 20.91 -17.41 -0.29
CA GLY A 613 21.81 -17.91 0.76
C GLY A 613 21.15 -18.84 1.78
N ASN A 614 19.96 -19.33 1.52
CA ASN A 614 19.15 -20.13 2.47
C ASN A 614 18.81 -19.42 3.79
N ARG A 615 18.99 -18.09 3.85
CA ARG A 615 18.59 -17.27 5.02
C ARG A 615 17.08 -17.06 4.98
N LYS A 616 16.48 -16.73 6.11
CA LYS A 616 15.03 -16.55 6.22
C LYS A 616 14.68 -15.11 6.48
N TRP A 617 13.90 -14.53 5.57
CA TRP A 617 13.21 -13.26 5.77
C TRP A 617 11.89 -13.54 6.48
N ILE A 618 11.74 -13.03 7.70
CA ILE A 618 10.59 -13.29 8.57
C ILE A 618 9.81 -12.00 8.76
N GLY A 619 8.60 -11.95 8.19
CA GLY A 619 7.66 -10.85 8.34
C GLY A 619 6.71 -11.08 9.50
N THR A 620 6.65 -10.11 10.42
CA THR A 620 5.87 -10.18 11.66
C THR A 620 4.63 -9.30 11.60
N GLN A 621 3.74 -9.44 12.58
CA GLN A 621 2.57 -8.58 12.71
C GLN A 621 2.91 -7.21 13.31
N SER A 622 3.89 -7.11 14.19
CA SER A 622 4.13 -5.88 14.96
C SER A 622 5.60 -5.47 15.08
N SER A 623 6.54 -6.38 14.81
CA SER A 623 7.98 -6.14 14.96
C SER A 623 8.72 -5.92 13.64
N GLY A 624 8.01 -5.65 12.53
CA GLY A 624 8.64 -5.41 11.23
C GLY A 624 9.16 -6.70 10.59
N ILE A 625 10.33 -6.63 9.95
CA ILE A 625 10.91 -7.75 9.20
C ILE A 625 12.32 -8.07 9.71
N LEU A 626 12.61 -9.35 9.90
CA LEU A 626 13.92 -9.85 10.28
C LEU A 626 14.53 -10.68 9.16
N LEU A 627 15.83 -10.53 8.95
CA LEU A 627 16.67 -11.48 8.21
C LEU A 627 17.48 -12.29 9.23
N VAL A 628 17.31 -13.60 9.22
CA VAL A 628 18.02 -14.51 10.11
C VAL A 628 18.92 -15.47 9.30
N SER A 629 19.93 -16.03 9.97
CA SER A 629 20.81 -17.06 9.41
C SER A 629 20.05 -18.29 8.93
N GLU A 630 20.72 -19.17 8.19
CA GLU A 630 20.15 -20.40 7.64
C GLU A 630 19.43 -21.24 8.70
N ASP A 631 20.02 -21.38 9.88
CA ASP A 631 19.47 -22.12 11.02
C ASP A 631 18.59 -21.27 11.97
N GLY A 632 18.49 -19.97 11.72
CA GLY A 632 17.75 -19.02 12.55
C GLY A 632 18.45 -18.60 13.84
N MET A 633 19.70 -19.01 14.08
CA MET A 633 20.43 -18.74 15.34
C MET A 633 20.90 -17.28 15.44
N GLU A 634 21.16 -16.62 14.31
CA GLU A 634 21.62 -15.24 14.26
C GLU A 634 20.59 -14.31 13.61
N THR A 635 20.47 -13.07 14.10
CA THR A 635 19.76 -11.99 13.38
C THR A 635 20.77 -11.18 12.59
N ILE A 636 20.69 -11.27 11.26
CA ILE A 636 21.58 -10.57 10.33
C ILE A 636 21.11 -9.11 10.17
N ALA A 637 19.79 -8.90 10.08
CA ALA A 637 19.20 -7.58 9.98
C ALA A 637 17.80 -7.56 10.61
N HIS A 638 17.39 -6.40 11.13
CA HIS A 638 16.06 -6.15 11.66
C HIS A 638 15.60 -4.75 11.25
N PHE A 639 14.54 -4.68 10.45
CA PHE A 639 14.02 -3.45 9.91
C PHE A 639 12.62 -3.16 10.49
N THR A 640 12.48 -1.93 10.99
CA THR A 640 11.24 -1.37 11.54
C THR A 640 10.98 0.00 10.92
N THR A 641 9.81 0.56 11.16
CA THR A 641 9.48 1.94 10.73
C THR A 641 10.40 3.01 11.32
N ASP A 642 11.11 2.69 12.40
CA ASP A 642 11.99 3.63 13.10
C ASP A 642 13.42 3.66 12.52
N ASN A 643 13.87 2.55 11.91
CA ASN A 643 15.23 2.43 11.41
C ASN A 643 15.33 2.17 9.90
N SER A 644 14.20 2.16 9.20
CA SER A 644 14.17 1.87 7.75
C SER A 644 12.99 2.55 7.04
N PRO A 645 12.99 2.61 5.70
CA PRO A 645 11.88 3.11 4.92
C PRO A 645 10.64 2.21 4.87
N ILE A 646 10.58 1.05 5.55
CA ILE A 646 9.37 0.24 5.54
C ILE A 646 8.15 1.06 5.97
N LEU A 647 7.00 0.76 5.34
CA LEU A 647 5.80 1.58 5.49
C LEU A 647 5.05 1.27 6.80
N SER A 648 5.20 0.05 7.31
CA SER A 648 4.58 -0.41 8.55
C SER A 648 5.34 -1.60 9.12
N ASN A 649 5.26 -1.79 10.45
CA ASN A 649 5.78 -2.98 11.12
C ASN A 649 4.89 -4.22 10.91
N ASN A 650 3.67 -4.06 10.38
CA ASN A 650 2.76 -5.15 10.05
C ASN A 650 3.03 -5.65 8.62
N ILE A 651 3.91 -6.64 8.52
CA ILE A 651 4.25 -7.29 7.25
C ILE A 651 3.14 -8.29 6.89
N LYS A 652 2.64 -8.23 5.66
CA LYS A 652 1.57 -9.10 5.15
C LYS A 652 2.08 -10.25 4.31
N CYS A 653 3.01 -9.97 3.42
CA CYS A 653 3.54 -10.95 2.46
C CYS A 653 4.95 -10.56 2.01
N LEU A 654 5.68 -11.55 1.53
CA LEU A 654 7.05 -11.44 1.03
C LEU A 654 7.17 -12.16 -0.31
N ALA A 655 7.97 -11.61 -1.22
CA ALA A 655 8.42 -12.30 -2.42
C ALA A 655 9.87 -11.92 -2.72
N ILE A 656 10.64 -12.83 -3.29
CA ILE A 656 12.06 -12.62 -3.59
C ILE A 656 12.30 -12.84 -5.09
N ASN A 657 12.96 -11.87 -5.71
CA ASN A 657 13.57 -12.06 -7.01
C ASN A 657 14.91 -12.79 -6.80
N SER A 658 14.92 -14.09 -6.93
CA SER A 658 16.11 -14.92 -6.68
C SER A 658 17.27 -14.62 -7.62
N ALA A 659 17.00 -14.05 -8.79
CA ALA A 659 18.04 -13.68 -9.77
C ALA A 659 18.81 -12.41 -9.37
N THR A 660 18.16 -11.47 -8.66
CA THR A 660 18.78 -10.19 -8.26
C THR A 660 19.03 -10.07 -6.76
N GLY A 661 18.36 -10.89 -5.95
CA GLY A 661 18.35 -10.78 -4.49
C GLY A 661 17.38 -9.72 -3.96
N GLU A 662 16.58 -9.06 -4.82
CA GLU A 662 15.60 -8.08 -4.40
C GLU A 662 14.44 -8.73 -3.62
N VAL A 663 14.18 -8.25 -2.41
CA VAL A 663 13.15 -8.72 -1.50
C VAL A 663 12.00 -7.73 -1.51
N PHE A 664 10.85 -8.14 -2.02
CA PHE A 664 9.61 -7.36 -2.01
C PHE A 664 8.87 -7.60 -0.70
N ILE A 665 8.47 -6.52 -0.04
CA ILE A 665 7.89 -6.51 1.29
C ILE A 665 6.54 -5.80 1.23
N GLY A 666 5.46 -6.58 1.30
CA GLY A 666 4.10 -6.07 1.39
C GLY A 666 3.70 -5.82 2.84
N THR A 667 3.22 -4.62 3.12
CA THR A 667 2.74 -4.20 4.44
C THR A 667 1.25 -3.85 4.37
N ASP A 668 0.59 -3.58 5.49
CA ASP A 668 -0.78 -3.05 5.51
C ASP A 668 -0.88 -1.58 5.02
N LYS A 669 0.27 -0.95 4.68
CA LYS A 669 0.37 0.43 4.18
C LYS A 669 0.92 0.54 2.76
N GLY A 670 1.23 -0.58 2.11
CA GLY A 670 1.75 -0.62 0.75
C GLY A 670 2.99 -1.50 0.58
N LEU A 671 3.68 -1.32 -0.53
CA LEU A 671 4.76 -2.16 -1.00
C LEU A 671 6.10 -1.41 -1.01
N VAL A 672 7.15 -2.05 -0.50
CA VAL A 672 8.54 -1.62 -0.67
C VAL A 672 9.39 -2.80 -1.11
N SER A 673 10.58 -2.55 -1.64
CA SER A 673 11.62 -3.57 -1.78
C SER A 673 12.92 -3.17 -1.11
N TYR A 674 13.69 -4.18 -0.77
CA TYR A 674 15.06 -4.06 -0.27
C TYR A 674 15.99 -4.89 -1.15
N MET A 675 17.08 -4.31 -1.61
CA MET A 675 18.06 -5.02 -2.39
C MET A 675 18.98 -5.83 -1.47
N GLY A 676 18.72 -7.13 -1.38
CA GLY A 676 19.53 -8.07 -0.64
C GLY A 676 20.83 -8.42 -1.36
N ASP A 677 21.72 -9.11 -0.66
CA ASP A 677 23.04 -9.52 -1.15
C ASP A 677 23.13 -11.01 -1.52
N ALA A 678 22.04 -11.79 -1.35
CA ALA A 678 21.99 -13.21 -1.68
C ALA A 678 21.14 -13.47 -2.91
N VAL A 679 21.78 -13.96 -3.96
CA VAL A 679 21.15 -14.41 -5.21
C VAL A 679 21.15 -15.93 -5.30
N GLU A 680 20.30 -16.49 -6.14
CA GLU A 680 20.31 -17.92 -6.45
C GLU A 680 21.64 -18.32 -7.09
N GLY A 681 22.18 -19.49 -6.70
CA GLY A 681 23.37 -20.05 -7.33
C GLY A 681 23.15 -20.32 -8.81
N LYS A 682 24.19 -20.12 -9.61
CA LYS A 682 24.18 -20.49 -11.05
C LYS A 682 24.48 -21.98 -11.24
N ASP A 683 24.12 -22.50 -12.40
CA ASP A 683 24.42 -23.89 -12.75
C ASP A 683 25.86 -24.08 -13.16
N ASP A 684 26.57 -23.00 -13.53
CA ASP A 684 27.96 -23.00 -13.92
C ASP A 684 28.69 -21.71 -13.53
N TYR A 685 30.02 -21.67 -13.73
CA TYR A 685 30.88 -20.51 -13.45
C TYR A 685 31.11 -19.59 -14.65
N SER A 686 30.27 -19.62 -15.68
CA SER A 686 30.49 -18.89 -16.94
C SER A 686 30.45 -17.38 -16.81
N GLU A 687 29.82 -16.84 -15.77
CA GLU A 687 29.57 -15.40 -15.58
C GLU A 687 30.05 -14.86 -14.22
N ILE A 688 31.16 -15.33 -13.70
CA ILE A 688 31.69 -14.80 -12.43
C ILE A 688 32.14 -13.35 -12.61
N ARG A 689 31.62 -12.47 -11.75
CA ARG A 689 31.99 -11.05 -11.70
C ARG A 689 32.27 -10.64 -10.26
N ALA A 690 33.26 -9.76 -10.07
CA ALA A 690 33.51 -9.08 -8.80
C ALA A 690 33.40 -7.59 -8.99
N PHE A 691 32.64 -6.91 -8.12
CA PHE A 691 32.48 -5.46 -8.17
C PHE A 691 32.30 -4.85 -6.76
N PRO A 692 32.68 -3.59 -6.53
CA PRO A 692 33.36 -2.72 -7.48
C PRO A 692 34.77 -3.24 -7.82
N ASN A 693 35.18 -3.10 -9.08
CA ASN A 693 36.53 -3.44 -9.50
C ASN A 693 37.02 -2.36 -10.47
N PRO A 694 37.95 -1.47 -10.07
CA PRO A 694 38.67 -1.48 -8.78
C PRO A 694 37.77 -0.94 -7.61
N VAL A 695 38.09 -1.38 -6.39
CA VAL A 695 37.55 -0.78 -5.16
C VAL A 695 38.18 0.60 -4.99
N ARG A 696 37.36 1.68 -4.90
CA ARG A 696 37.82 3.04 -4.68
C ARG A 696 37.71 3.39 -3.20
N PRO A 697 38.52 4.37 -2.69
CA PRO A 697 38.46 4.78 -1.27
C PRO A 697 37.07 5.28 -0.79
N GLU A 698 36.24 5.74 -1.72
CA GLU A 698 34.89 6.24 -1.42
C GLU A 698 33.81 5.15 -1.57
N SER A 699 34.17 3.95 -2.01
CA SER A 699 33.25 2.83 -2.08
C SER A 699 33.13 2.15 -0.72
N ASP A 700 31.94 1.60 -0.44
CA ASP A 700 31.73 0.71 0.69
C ASP A 700 32.83 -0.38 0.69
N ASP A 701 33.38 -0.75 1.85
CA ASP A 701 34.48 -1.71 2.00
C ASP A 701 34.13 -3.15 1.56
N ARG A 702 32.99 -3.34 0.89
CA ARG A 702 32.48 -4.63 0.45
C ARG A 702 32.73 -4.88 -1.02
N VAL A 703 33.24 -6.07 -1.34
CA VAL A 703 33.31 -6.59 -2.71
C VAL A 703 32.25 -7.67 -2.89
N THR A 704 31.38 -7.46 -3.86
CA THR A 704 30.36 -8.44 -4.23
C THR A 704 30.88 -9.34 -5.34
N ILE A 705 30.77 -10.64 -5.17
CA ILE A 705 31.09 -11.64 -6.18
C ILE A 705 29.80 -12.33 -6.62
N THR A 706 29.47 -12.24 -7.90
CA THR A 706 28.27 -12.85 -8.49
C THR A 706 28.63 -13.94 -9.50
N GLY A 707 27.63 -14.75 -9.90
CA GLY A 707 27.80 -15.82 -10.87
C GLY A 707 28.42 -17.08 -10.29
N LEU A 708 28.36 -17.23 -8.96
CA LEU A 708 28.84 -18.44 -8.29
C LEU A 708 27.82 -19.57 -8.36
N MET A 709 28.28 -20.80 -8.40
CA MET A 709 27.44 -21.98 -8.15
C MET A 709 27.10 -22.07 -6.66
N GLU A 710 26.04 -22.79 -6.35
CA GLU A 710 25.68 -23.06 -4.95
C GLU A 710 26.85 -23.74 -4.21
N ARG A 711 27.09 -23.32 -2.96
CA ARG A 711 28.16 -23.83 -2.08
C ARG A 711 29.60 -23.64 -2.63
N SER A 712 29.81 -22.63 -3.48
CA SER A 712 31.16 -22.29 -3.97
C SER A 712 32.08 -21.82 -2.84
N ASN A 713 33.31 -22.29 -2.85
CA ASN A 713 34.34 -21.81 -1.94
C ASN A 713 35.18 -20.73 -2.66
N VAL A 714 35.10 -19.52 -2.19
CA VAL A 714 35.79 -18.35 -2.76
C VAL A 714 37.08 -18.12 -1.99
N LYS A 715 38.21 -18.07 -2.71
CA LYS A 715 39.53 -17.68 -2.15
C LYS A 715 39.94 -16.36 -2.78
N ILE A 716 40.23 -15.37 -1.95
CA ILE A 716 40.82 -14.11 -2.37
C ILE A 716 42.32 -14.20 -2.08
N THR A 717 43.14 -14.06 -3.11
CA THR A 717 44.60 -14.09 -3.00
C THR A 717 45.18 -12.84 -3.66
N ASP A 718 46.33 -12.41 -3.17
CA ASP A 718 47.16 -11.45 -3.90
C ASP A 718 47.85 -12.09 -5.10
N LEU A 719 48.50 -11.29 -5.90
CA LEU A 719 49.22 -11.72 -7.11
C LEU A 719 50.64 -12.23 -6.82
N ASN A 720 51.03 -12.34 -5.54
CA ASN A 720 52.35 -12.80 -5.14
C ASN A 720 52.36 -14.27 -4.76
#